data_16f92c3cc5cd9673bf56779f5a16ab5d
#
_entry.id   16f92c3cc5cd9673bf56779f5a16ab5d
#
_cell.length_a   1.000
_cell.length_b   1.000
_cell.length_c   1.000
_cell.angle_alpha   90.00
_cell.angle_beta   90.00
_cell.angle_gamma   90.00
#
_symmetry.space_group_name_H-M   'P 1'
#
loop_
_entity.id
_entity.type
_entity.pdbx_description
1 polymer ?
#
loop_
_entity_poly.entity_id
_entity_poly.type
_entity_poly.pdbx_seq_one_letter_code
_entity_poly.pdbx_strand_id
1 'polypeptide(L)'
;MIRFEEIAETVQLHHPGADLDVLRRAYVFSAVAHKGQVRASGEPYLSHPLEVASILASWRLDPICVAVGLLHDALEDTLATPQEIEEKFGPVVLHIVEGLTKIAQITFSSQEERQAESFRKLLLAMVDDVRVILVKLADRLHNMRTLGHLAEEKRVRISQETMDIYAPLAGRLGMSRIKNELEDLAFQHLEPEAYASLLKRVEARRADAEAVISRMSATIRDLIKDAHIEARIDGRVKRLFSIQQKLMRQKIDLDELYDFIALRVVVNSVSDCYSVLGLLHHSFKPAPGRIKDFIAIPRPNGYRSLHTTLVGDHGTPFEVQIRTEEMHRIAEEGIAAHWKYKEGEQASKDDETFAWLRQLLEDVQDPKEFLTSLKLDLYPEEVYCFTPKGAVRTLPRGATPIDFAYAIHTEVGRRCVGARVGGRIVPLRTKLKNGDIVEILTAPGHQPSRDWLNFAVTSRARTRIKHDLHLAERQQSRDLGRRLLEREWKKSPLRSRSIEDETAKIEAIGREMGAGSRYDEVLSSLGFGRIDAASLIEKLVPPELKGKTGPPPVRPARSVTPGDARISVDGVDHLLVYRARCCSPILGDPITGYITRGQGVSVHAENCPNVRNAVVDAQRRVPVSWDPTPGETYPVRLSVEVHDRPGLLAAMTTAVSDKGGDIRRAEARTYDDRPGMVDLVVRVRDLEHLKALVRSVRDISGVARVERTSLADAPQ
;
A
#
# COMPACT_ATOMS: atom_id res chain seq x y z
N MET A 1 33.69 -0.21 25.02
CA MET A 1 34.07 0.03 23.61
C MET A 1 34.63 -1.26 23.07
N ILE A 2 34.06 -1.81 22.01
CA ILE A 2 34.52 -3.03 21.32
C ILE A 2 35.89 -2.74 20.70
N ARG A 3 36.81 -3.70 20.81
CA ARG A 3 38.14 -3.62 20.21
C ARG A 3 38.12 -4.28 18.83
N PHE A 4 38.95 -3.79 17.94
CA PHE A 4 39.11 -4.35 16.60
C PHE A 4 39.49 -5.84 16.62
N GLU A 5 40.34 -6.23 17.58
CA GLU A 5 40.78 -7.61 17.75
C GLU A 5 39.62 -8.57 18.00
N GLU A 6 38.62 -8.17 18.78
CA GLU A 6 37.43 -8.98 19.08
C GLU A 6 36.57 -9.21 17.80
N ILE A 7 36.50 -8.21 16.93
CA ILE A 7 35.83 -8.34 15.62
C ILE A 7 36.60 -9.30 14.72
N ALA A 8 37.91 -9.13 14.63
CA ALA A 8 38.78 -9.97 13.82
C ALA A 8 38.74 -11.46 14.26
N GLU A 9 38.81 -11.71 15.59
CA GLU A 9 38.67 -13.04 16.16
C GLU A 9 37.31 -13.65 15.82
N THR A 10 36.20 -12.88 15.91
CA THR A 10 34.86 -13.35 15.57
C THR A 10 34.74 -13.70 14.09
N VAL A 11 35.32 -12.87 13.21
CA VAL A 11 35.34 -13.17 11.77
C VAL A 11 36.14 -14.44 11.49
N GLN A 12 37.34 -14.56 12.12
CA GLN A 12 38.20 -15.74 11.91
C GLN A 12 37.58 -17.03 12.42
N LEU A 13 36.79 -16.98 13.51
CA LEU A 13 36.06 -18.14 14.03
C LEU A 13 35.03 -18.65 13.03
N HIS A 14 34.35 -17.76 12.34
CA HIS A 14 33.29 -18.12 11.41
C HIS A 14 33.76 -18.33 9.96
N HIS A 15 34.88 -17.72 9.59
CA HIS A 15 35.55 -17.77 8.28
C HIS A 15 37.05 -18.05 8.45
N PRO A 16 37.44 -19.32 8.74
CA PRO A 16 38.84 -19.67 9.11
C PRO A 16 39.90 -19.35 8.03
N GLY A 17 39.49 -19.19 6.78
CA GLY A 17 40.40 -18.84 5.65
C GLY A 17 40.30 -17.37 5.21
N ALA A 18 39.63 -16.52 5.97
CA ALA A 18 39.39 -15.13 5.58
C ALA A 18 40.66 -14.29 5.61
N ASP A 19 40.84 -13.44 4.59
CA ASP A 19 41.84 -12.39 4.62
C ASP A 19 41.39 -11.26 5.56
N LEU A 20 42.02 -11.16 6.71
CA LEU A 20 41.76 -10.13 7.71
C LEU A 20 42.46 -8.79 7.39
N ASP A 21 43.30 -8.73 6.36
CA ASP A 21 44.01 -7.49 6.03
C ASP A 21 43.04 -6.41 5.53
N VAL A 22 42.00 -6.82 4.79
CA VAL A 22 40.93 -5.88 4.37
C VAL A 22 40.25 -5.22 5.57
N LEU A 23 39.99 -5.96 6.64
CA LEU A 23 39.38 -5.42 7.86
C LEU A 23 40.30 -4.44 8.57
N ARG A 24 41.59 -4.79 8.66
CA ARG A 24 42.60 -3.93 9.28
C ARG A 24 42.79 -2.62 8.52
N ARG A 25 42.86 -2.68 7.20
CA ARG A 25 42.89 -1.48 6.33
C ARG A 25 41.62 -0.63 6.47
N ALA A 26 40.43 -1.25 6.52
CA ALA A 26 39.16 -0.55 6.70
C ALA A 26 39.11 0.15 8.07
N TYR A 27 39.56 -0.51 9.15
CA TYR A 27 39.63 0.07 10.48
C TYR A 27 40.54 1.30 10.51
N VAL A 28 41.79 1.17 9.98
CA VAL A 28 42.75 2.28 9.94
C VAL A 28 42.21 3.44 9.11
N PHE A 29 41.61 3.16 7.97
CA PHE A 29 41.00 4.18 7.11
C PHE A 29 39.87 4.92 7.83
N SER A 30 38.92 4.21 8.44
CA SER A 30 37.84 4.78 9.22
C SER A 30 38.35 5.63 10.39
N ALA A 31 39.35 5.13 11.12
CA ALA A 31 39.95 5.85 12.24
C ALA A 31 40.63 7.18 11.82
N VAL A 32 41.24 7.21 10.65
CA VAL A 32 41.86 8.43 10.09
C VAL A 32 40.79 9.38 9.58
N ALA A 33 39.78 8.86 8.84
CA ALA A 33 38.73 9.66 8.25
C ALA A 33 37.86 10.37 9.31
N HIS A 34 37.53 9.69 10.40
CA HIS A 34 36.72 10.22 11.51
C HIS A 34 37.52 10.87 12.64
N LYS A 35 38.82 11.14 12.42
CA LYS A 35 39.70 11.72 13.45
C LYS A 35 39.17 13.06 13.98
N GLY A 36 38.94 13.14 15.28
CA GLY A 36 38.46 14.34 15.97
C GLY A 36 36.96 14.52 15.97
N GLN A 37 36.20 13.65 15.31
CA GLN A 37 34.73 13.64 15.37
C GLN A 37 34.27 12.96 16.67
N VAL A 38 33.20 13.50 17.27
CA VAL A 38 32.55 12.96 18.47
C VAL A 38 31.03 12.82 18.23
N ARG A 39 30.44 11.80 18.82
CA ARG A 39 29.00 11.56 18.81
C ARG A 39 28.25 12.46 19.82
N ALA A 40 26.92 12.49 19.72
CA ALA A 40 26.06 13.17 20.70
C ALA A 40 26.23 12.61 22.15
N SER A 41 26.71 11.37 22.29
CA SER A 41 27.07 10.77 23.58
C SER A 41 28.37 11.31 24.17
N GLY A 42 29.19 12.05 23.38
CA GLY A 42 30.54 12.47 23.75
C GLY A 42 31.65 11.45 23.45
N GLU A 43 31.30 10.27 22.96
CA GLU A 43 32.28 9.25 22.55
C GLU A 43 32.90 9.56 21.19
N PRO A 44 34.14 9.07 20.92
CA PRO A 44 34.72 9.17 19.58
C PRO A 44 33.82 8.54 18.53
N TYR A 45 33.72 9.18 17.35
CA TYR A 45 32.82 8.71 16.28
C TYR A 45 33.13 7.27 15.87
N LEU A 46 34.40 6.87 15.86
CA LEU A 46 34.88 5.52 15.51
C LEU A 46 34.21 4.40 16.31
N SER A 47 33.63 4.68 17.50
CA SER A 47 32.90 3.68 18.29
C SER A 47 31.74 3.11 17.52
N HIS A 48 31.06 3.93 16.68
CA HIS A 48 29.91 3.51 15.88
C HIS A 48 30.26 2.52 14.76
N PRO A 49 31.18 2.80 13.84
CA PRO A 49 31.62 1.83 12.84
C PRO A 49 32.11 0.50 13.43
N LEU A 50 32.82 0.55 14.57
CA LEU A 50 33.27 -0.67 15.28
C LEU A 50 32.07 -1.50 15.78
N GLU A 51 31.09 -0.88 16.40
CA GLU A 51 29.89 -1.58 16.88
C GLU A 51 29.05 -2.15 15.68
N VAL A 52 28.91 -1.40 14.59
CA VAL A 52 28.25 -1.89 13.37
C VAL A 52 28.98 -3.11 12.80
N ALA A 53 30.31 -3.02 12.68
CA ALA A 53 31.11 -4.13 12.20
C ALA A 53 31.03 -5.36 13.13
N SER A 54 30.99 -5.15 14.45
CA SER A 54 30.81 -6.23 15.43
C SER A 54 29.43 -6.89 15.30
N ILE A 55 28.40 -6.12 15.10
CA ILE A 55 27.05 -6.66 14.83
C ILE A 55 27.06 -7.54 13.57
N LEU A 56 27.67 -7.06 12.47
CA LEU A 56 27.79 -7.82 11.23
C LEU A 56 28.62 -9.10 11.39
N ALA A 57 29.74 -9.04 12.11
CA ALA A 57 30.56 -10.20 12.45
C ALA A 57 29.77 -11.22 13.28
N SER A 58 28.96 -10.76 14.24
CA SER A 58 28.08 -11.62 15.05
C SER A 58 26.99 -12.31 14.23
N TRP A 59 26.58 -11.72 13.08
CA TRP A 59 25.68 -12.34 12.11
C TRP A 59 26.42 -13.29 11.15
N ARG A 60 27.73 -13.51 11.37
CA ARG A 60 28.59 -14.41 10.59
C ARG A 60 28.70 -14.04 9.11
N LEU A 61 28.60 -12.74 8.80
CA LEU A 61 28.73 -12.24 7.44
C LEU A 61 30.18 -12.25 6.96
N ASP A 62 30.36 -12.18 5.65
CA ASP A 62 31.68 -12.21 5.02
C ASP A 62 32.57 -11.01 5.41
N PRO A 63 33.88 -11.14 5.29
CA PRO A 63 34.81 -10.06 5.68
C PRO A 63 34.58 -8.75 4.93
N ILE A 64 34.13 -8.81 3.67
CA ILE A 64 33.82 -7.61 2.88
C ILE A 64 32.65 -6.86 3.52
N CYS A 65 31.58 -7.57 3.89
CA CYS A 65 30.44 -6.96 4.57
C CYS A 65 30.83 -6.30 5.90
N VAL A 66 31.72 -6.94 6.68
CA VAL A 66 32.24 -6.39 7.94
C VAL A 66 33.11 -5.16 7.67
N ALA A 67 33.96 -5.18 6.62
CA ALA A 67 34.74 -4.03 6.20
C ALA A 67 33.89 -2.85 5.77
N VAL A 68 32.81 -3.12 5.04
CA VAL A 68 31.80 -2.10 4.70
C VAL A 68 31.18 -1.51 5.98
N GLY A 69 30.91 -2.32 7.00
CA GLY A 69 30.44 -1.84 8.30
C GLY A 69 31.39 -0.83 8.96
N LEU A 70 32.72 -1.00 8.78
CA LEU A 70 33.73 -0.02 9.24
C LEU A 70 33.79 1.25 8.37
N LEU A 71 33.33 1.20 7.10
CA LEU A 71 33.47 2.26 6.11
C LEU A 71 32.12 2.96 5.77
N HIS A 72 30.99 2.49 6.29
CA HIS A 72 29.66 2.85 5.81
C HIS A 72 29.34 4.35 5.85
N ASP A 73 29.87 5.07 6.86
CA ASP A 73 29.67 6.53 6.99
C ASP A 73 30.84 7.34 6.39
N ALA A 74 31.90 6.69 5.88
CA ALA A 74 33.11 7.39 5.45
C ALA A 74 32.83 8.38 4.29
N LEU A 75 31.99 8.03 3.33
CA LEU A 75 31.61 8.93 2.23
C LEU A 75 30.59 10.00 2.64
N GLU A 76 29.82 9.77 3.69
CA GLU A 76 28.73 10.65 4.13
C GLU A 76 29.23 11.72 5.09
N ASP A 77 30.03 11.32 6.07
CA ASP A 77 30.41 12.15 7.22
C ASP A 77 31.88 12.60 7.21
N THR A 78 32.63 12.28 6.15
CA THR A 78 34.07 12.64 6.06
C THR A 78 34.42 13.23 4.68
N LEU A 79 35.69 13.55 4.48
CA LEU A 79 36.23 14.03 3.21
C LEU A 79 36.74 12.89 2.30
N ALA A 80 36.46 11.63 2.65
CA ALA A 80 36.83 10.48 1.83
C ALA A 80 36.11 10.50 0.47
N THR A 81 36.82 10.13 -0.58
CA THR A 81 36.30 10.11 -1.93
C THR A 81 35.99 8.69 -2.40
N PRO A 82 35.05 8.50 -3.33
CA PRO A 82 34.79 7.19 -3.93
C PRO A 82 36.03 6.54 -4.53
N GLN A 83 36.88 7.33 -5.17
CA GLN A 83 38.15 6.88 -5.78
C GLN A 83 39.09 6.28 -4.75
N GLU A 84 39.23 6.92 -3.58
CA GLU A 84 40.08 6.41 -2.50
C GLU A 84 39.58 5.07 -1.94
N ILE A 85 38.27 4.89 -1.86
CA ILE A 85 37.67 3.63 -1.42
C ILE A 85 37.87 2.55 -2.48
N GLU A 86 37.68 2.86 -3.74
CA GLU A 86 37.86 1.91 -4.85
C GLU A 86 39.33 1.43 -4.94
N GLU A 87 40.29 2.36 -4.89
CA GLU A 87 41.72 2.03 -4.96
C GLU A 87 42.20 1.17 -3.78
N LYS A 88 41.67 1.40 -2.59
CA LYS A 88 42.09 0.70 -1.37
C LYS A 88 41.34 -0.60 -1.10
N PHE A 89 40.07 -0.69 -1.45
CA PHE A 89 39.18 -1.78 -1.05
C PHE A 89 38.51 -2.50 -2.23
N GLY A 90 38.62 -1.95 -3.43
CA GLY A 90 38.09 -2.51 -4.66
C GLY A 90 36.64 -2.09 -4.95
N PRO A 91 36.16 -2.39 -6.19
CA PRO A 91 34.87 -1.92 -6.69
C PRO A 91 33.66 -2.48 -5.95
N VAL A 92 33.78 -3.69 -5.37
CA VAL A 92 32.69 -4.33 -4.62
C VAL A 92 32.39 -3.56 -3.33
N VAL A 93 33.44 -3.19 -2.57
CA VAL A 93 33.28 -2.41 -1.34
C VAL A 93 32.71 -1.03 -1.67
N LEU A 94 33.25 -0.37 -2.71
CA LEU A 94 32.73 0.93 -3.16
C LEU A 94 31.26 0.85 -3.51
N HIS A 95 30.85 -0.15 -4.31
CA HIS A 95 29.45 -0.32 -4.73
C HIS A 95 28.49 -0.39 -3.54
N ILE A 96 28.85 -1.17 -2.51
CA ILE A 96 28.00 -1.30 -1.31
C ILE A 96 27.97 0.00 -0.50
N VAL A 97 29.13 0.65 -0.29
CA VAL A 97 29.21 1.92 0.45
C VAL A 97 28.45 3.03 -0.27
N GLU A 98 28.58 3.14 -1.60
CA GLU A 98 27.77 4.08 -2.39
C GLU A 98 26.26 3.78 -2.30
N GLY A 99 25.88 2.49 -2.29
CA GLY A 99 24.49 2.07 -2.09
C GLY A 99 23.90 2.60 -0.78
N LEU A 100 24.72 2.64 0.28
CA LEU A 100 24.35 3.19 1.58
C LEU A 100 24.27 4.73 1.55
N THR A 101 25.18 5.40 0.87
CA THR A 101 25.36 6.86 0.83
C THR A 101 24.33 7.58 -0.09
N LYS A 102 23.93 6.99 -1.21
CA LYS A 102 22.95 7.56 -2.15
C LYS A 102 21.59 7.91 -1.52
N ILE A 103 21.37 7.46 -0.30
CA ILE A 103 20.13 7.68 0.47
C ILE A 103 20.08 9.10 1.05
N ALA A 104 21.22 9.78 1.26
CA ALA A 104 21.30 11.05 2.00
C ALA A 104 21.27 12.33 1.14
N GLN A 105 21.61 12.31 -0.15
CA GLN A 105 21.98 13.48 -0.94
C GLN A 105 20.91 14.15 -1.82
N ILE A 106 19.60 13.88 -1.64
CA ILE A 106 18.59 14.45 -2.52
C ILE A 106 17.82 15.60 -1.86
N THR A 107 17.73 16.73 -2.57
CA THR A 107 16.88 17.87 -2.22
C THR A 107 15.45 17.65 -2.68
N PHE A 108 14.48 17.70 -1.76
CA PHE A 108 13.07 17.44 -2.02
C PHE A 108 12.17 18.61 -1.61
N SER A 109 10.97 18.66 -2.21
CA SER A 109 9.94 19.64 -1.95
C SER A 109 9.22 19.44 -0.61
N SER A 110 9.15 18.17 -0.11
CA SER A 110 8.57 17.85 1.20
C SER A 110 9.38 16.76 1.93
N GLN A 111 9.22 16.69 3.26
CA GLN A 111 9.87 15.69 4.10
C GLN A 111 9.39 14.27 3.79
N GLU A 112 8.11 14.10 3.46
CA GLU A 112 7.51 12.80 3.08
C GLU A 112 8.05 12.29 1.74
N GLU A 113 8.20 13.18 0.75
CA GLU A 113 8.79 12.82 -0.55
C GLU A 113 10.25 12.42 -0.43
N ARG A 114 11.00 13.15 0.42
CA ARG A 114 12.41 12.81 0.73
C ARG A 114 12.53 11.42 1.32
N GLN A 115 11.68 11.09 2.29
CA GLN A 115 11.69 9.79 2.94
C GLN A 115 11.31 8.67 1.95
N ALA A 116 10.27 8.88 1.13
CA ALA A 116 9.81 7.92 0.14
C ALA A 116 10.90 7.59 -0.90
N GLU A 117 11.55 8.62 -1.44
CA GLU A 117 12.60 8.42 -2.46
C GLU A 117 13.88 7.83 -1.86
N SER A 118 14.23 8.20 -0.63
CA SER A 118 15.36 7.58 0.09
C SER A 118 15.14 6.08 0.26
N PHE A 119 13.93 5.67 0.65
CA PHE A 119 13.60 4.25 0.76
C PHE A 119 13.58 3.52 -0.57
N ARG A 120 13.04 4.15 -1.61
CA ARG A 120 13.06 3.56 -2.94
C ARG A 120 14.48 3.27 -3.43
N LYS A 121 15.42 4.19 -3.19
CA LYS A 121 16.83 4.01 -3.55
C LYS A 121 17.53 2.96 -2.72
N LEU A 122 17.27 2.91 -1.41
CA LEU A 122 17.76 1.84 -0.55
C LEU A 122 17.32 0.47 -1.08
N LEU A 123 16.06 0.34 -1.44
CA LEU A 123 15.52 -0.91 -1.92
C LEU A 123 16.04 -1.28 -3.33
N LEU A 124 16.30 -0.29 -4.20
CA LEU A 124 16.97 -0.52 -5.48
C LEU A 124 18.40 -1.04 -5.26
N ALA A 125 19.17 -0.38 -4.38
CA ALA A 125 20.52 -0.83 -4.04
C ALA A 125 20.52 -2.23 -3.39
N MET A 126 19.51 -2.55 -2.59
CA MET A 126 19.32 -3.88 -1.98
C MET A 126 19.01 -4.97 -3.00
N VAL A 127 18.30 -4.66 -4.08
CA VAL A 127 18.03 -5.60 -5.18
C VAL A 127 19.31 -5.93 -5.93
N ASP A 128 20.23 -4.95 -6.04
CA ASP A 128 21.52 -5.15 -6.68
C ASP A 128 22.48 -5.92 -5.76
N ASP A 129 22.54 -5.58 -4.48
CA ASP A 129 23.37 -6.28 -3.47
C ASP A 129 22.68 -6.25 -2.09
N VAL A 130 22.29 -7.43 -1.61
CA VAL A 130 21.61 -7.58 -0.30
C VAL A 130 22.46 -7.11 0.89
N ARG A 131 23.78 -7.07 0.76
CA ARG A 131 24.68 -6.60 1.83
C ARG A 131 24.38 -5.16 2.22
N VAL A 132 23.92 -4.33 1.28
CA VAL A 132 23.49 -2.95 1.55
C VAL A 132 22.45 -2.90 2.68
N ILE A 133 21.41 -3.75 2.63
CA ILE A 133 20.38 -3.71 3.67
C ILE A 133 20.87 -4.35 4.99
N LEU A 134 21.71 -5.37 4.91
CA LEU A 134 22.28 -5.97 6.13
C LEU A 134 23.12 -4.96 6.92
N VAL A 135 23.99 -4.21 6.23
CA VAL A 135 24.76 -3.12 6.86
C VAL A 135 23.83 -2.04 7.40
N LYS A 136 22.79 -1.65 6.64
CA LYS A 136 21.83 -0.63 7.09
C LYS A 136 21.00 -1.07 8.30
N LEU A 137 20.65 -2.36 8.40
CA LEU A 137 19.99 -2.91 9.59
C LEU A 137 20.90 -2.93 10.81
N ALA A 138 22.21 -3.23 10.62
CA ALA A 138 23.20 -3.18 11.71
C ALA A 138 23.43 -1.74 12.19
N ASP A 139 23.57 -0.78 11.27
CA ASP A 139 23.62 0.64 11.56
C ASP A 139 22.38 1.10 12.34
N ARG A 140 21.18 0.78 11.84
CA ARG A 140 19.91 1.13 12.50
C ARG A 140 19.80 0.53 13.90
N LEU A 141 20.22 -0.72 14.08
CA LEU A 141 20.19 -1.40 15.37
C LEU A 141 21.11 -0.71 16.39
N HIS A 142 22.33 -0.37 15.97
CA HIS A 142 23.26 0.36 16.86
C HIS A 142 22.71 1.76 17.17
N ASN A 143 22.20 2.49 16.18
CA ASN A 143 21.59 3.80 16.40
C ASN A 143 20.41 3.73 17.37
N MET A 144 19.56 2.69 17.30
CA MET A 144 18.46 2.49 18.24
C MET A 144 18.95 2.20 19.67
N ARG A 145 20.03 1.42 19.83
CA ARG A 145 20.65 1.15 21.15
C ARG A 145 21.22 2.40 21.81
N THR A 146 21.64 3.39 21.02
CA THR A 146 22.26 4.64 21.50
C THR A 146 21.35 5.86 21.40
N LEU A 147 20.05 5.65 21.12
CA LEU A 147 19.09 6.70 20.82
C LEU A 147 18.84 7.67 21.99
N GLY A 148 19.07 7.23 23.24
CA GLY A 148 18.81 7.99 24.46
C GLY A 148 19.52 9.34 24.54
N HIS A 149 20.62 9.53 23.84
CA HIS A 149 21.41 10.77 23.82
C HIS A 149 20.86 11.88 22.90
N LEU A 150 19.81 11.58 22.12
CA LEU A 150 19.21 12.53 21.18
C LEU A 150 18.02 13.27 21.82
N ALA A 151 17.68 14.44 21.26
CA ALA A 151 16.46 15.17 21.62
C ALA A 151 15.20 14.32 21.36
N GLU A 152 14.15 14.53 22.16
CA GLU A 152 12.94 13.72 22.16
C GLU A 152 12.27 13.64 20.79
N GLU A 153 12.08 14.77 20.11
CA GLU A 153 11.47 14.80 18.76
C GLU A 153 12.25 13.91 17.77
N LYS A 154 13.57 13.92 17.84
CA LYS A 154 14.42 13.10 16.98
C LYS A 154 14.35 11.62 17.36
N ARG A 155 14.26 11.31 18.67
CA ARG A 155 14.07 9.95 19.17
C ARG A 155 12.76 9.35 18.65
N VAL A 156 11.64 10.08 18.83
CA VAL A 156 10.31 9.64 18.38
C VAL A 156 10.29 9.41 16.87
N ARG A 157 10.83 10.34 16.08
CA ARG A 157 10.88 10.21 14.62
C ARG A 157 11.66 8.97 14.17
N ILE A 158 12.86 8.76 14.72
CA ILE A 158 13.71 7.61 14.36
C ILE A 158 13.05 6.30 14.80
N SER A 159 12.41 6.28 15.97
CA SER A 159 11.67 5.11 16.47
C SER A 159 10.47 4.78 15.60
N GLN A 160 9.71 5.78 15.15
CA GLN A 160 8.58 5.60 14.26
C GLN A 160 9.03 5.03 12.90
N GLU A 161 10.08 5.59 12.33
CA GLU A 161 10.67 5.08 11.09
C GLU A 161 11.16 3.63 11.24
N THR A 162 11.78 3.31 12.38
CA THR A 162 12.23 1.95 12.69
C THR A 162 11.07 0.98 12.80
N MET A 163 9.98 1.39 13.48
CA MET A 163 8.78 0.58 13.64
C MET A 163 8.05 0.36 12.32
N ASP A 164 7.93 1.41 11.50
CA ASP A 164 7.18 1.40 10.24
C ASP A 164 7.89 0.65 9.12
N ILE A 165 9.23 0.61 9.11
CA ILE A 165 9.98 0.15 7.94
C ILE A 165 11.06 -0.86 8.30
N TYR A 166 12.02 -0.52 9.17
CA TYR A 166 13.20 -1.39 9.39
C TYR A 166 12.86 -2.69 10.13
N ALA A 167 12.02 -2.64 11.15
CA ALA A 167 11.62 -3.84 11.89
C ALA A 167 10.77 -4.79 11.01
N PRO A 168 9.75 -4.33 10.26
CA PRO A 168 9.06 -5.17 9.30
C PRO A 168 9.95 -5.73 8.19
N LEU A 169 10.90 -4.94 7.68
CA LEU A 169 11.84 -5.37 6.66
C LEU A 169 12.76 -6.49 7.19
N ALA A 170 13.30 -6.33 8.41
CA ALA A 170 14.04 -7.40 9.08
C ALA A 170 13.20 -8.67 9.23
N GLY A 171 11.90 -8.53 9.56
CA GLY A 171 10.95 -9.63 9.62
C GLY A 171 10.72 -10.33 8.28
N ARG A 172 10.64 -9.56 7.20
CA ARG A 172 10.50 -10.09 5.83
C ARG A 172 11.75 -10.84 5.37
N LEU A 173 12.92 -10.35 5.78
CA LEU A 173 14.20 -11.02 5.54
C LEU A 173 14.46 -12.22 6.49
N GLY A 174 13.49 -12.58 7.33
CA GLY A 174 13.59 -13.70 8.27
C GLY A 174 14.44 -13.43 9.52
N MET A 175 14.99 -12.22 9.67
CA MET A 175 15.87 -11.82 10.77
C MET A 175 15.07 -11.52 12.05
N SER A 176 14.42 -12.56 12.59
CA SER A 176 13.47 -12.41 13.70
C SER A 176 14.08 -11.81 14.96
N ARG A 177 15.35 -12.11 15.26
CA ARG A 177 16.06 -11.57 16.41
C ARG A 177 16.19 -10.05 16.30
N ILE A 178 16.58 -9.56 15.12
CA ILE A 178 16.80 -8.13 14.85
C ILE A 178 15.48 -7.39 14.86
N LYS A 179 14.46 -7.93 14.16
CA LYS A 179 13.11 -7.40 14.18
C LYS A 179 12.61 -7.16 15.60
N ASN A 180 12.67 -8.19 16.43
CA ASN A 180 12.15 -8.12 17.80
C ASN A 180 12.92 -7.10 18.66
N GLU A 181 14.24 -6.97 18.48
CA GLU A 181 15.05 -6.00 19.21
C GLU A 181 14.75 -4.57 18.76
N LEU A 182 14.62 -4.34 17.46
CA LEU A 182 14.22 -3.04 16.91
C LEU A 182 12.83 -2.62 17.40
N GLU A 183 11.87 -3.55 17.43
CA GLU A 183 10.51 -3.30 17.93
C GLU A 183 10.50 -2.95 19.42
N ASP A 184 11.25 -3.68 20.27
CA ASP A 184 11.33 -3.40 21.71
C ASP A 184 11.98 -2.03 21.97
N LEU A 185 13.09 -1.71 21.28
CA LEU A 185 13.76 -0.42 21.41
C LEU A 185 12.89 0.75 20.91
N ALA A 186 12.17 0.56 19.81
CA ALA A 186 11.25 1.57 19.30
C ALA A 186 10.04 1.78 20.24
N PHE A 187 9.48 0.71 20.77
CA PHE A 187 8.39 0.77 21.74
C PHE A 187 8.75 1.57 23.00
N GLN A 188 9.97 1.39 23.50
CA GLN A 188 10.47 2.13 24.66
C GLN A 188 10.44 3.66 24.45
N HIS A 189 10.66 4.14 23.24
CA HIS A 189 10.70 5.57 22.92
C HIS A 189 9.36 6.13 22.41
N LEU A 190 8.52 5.29 21.79
CA LEU A 190 7.23 5.70 21.26
C LEU A 190 6.14 5.76 22.34
N GLU A 191 6.15 4.79 23.24
CA GLU A 191 5.14 4.64 24.30
C GLU A 191 5.82 4.40 25.65
N PRO A 192 6.59 5.35 26.21
CA PRO A 192 7.44 5.14 27.39
C PRO A 192 6.66 4.74 28.65
N GLU A 193 5.45 5.29 28.84
CA GLU A 193 4.60 4.95 29.98
C GLU A 193 4.06 3.52 29.88
N ALA A 194 3.55 3.14 28.71
CA ALA A 194 3.07 1.78 28.46
C ALA A 194 4.20 0.76 28.59
N TYR A 195 5.39 1.10 28.06
CA TYR A 195 6.59 0.27 28.19
C TYR A 195 6.99 0.05 29.66
N ALA A 196 7.10 1.13 30.45
CA ALA A 196 7.48 1.05 31.85
C ALA A 196 6.46 0.28 32.70
N SER A 197 5.17 0.51 32.46
CA SER A 197 4.08 -0.22 33.14
C SER A 197 4.14 -1.71 32.81
N LEU A 198 4.28 -2.07 31.53
CA LEU A 198 4.35 -3.46 31.11
C LEU A 198 5.60 -4.16 31.62
N LEU A 199 6.78 -3.48 31.56
CA LEU A 199 8.03 -3.99 32.07
C LEU A 199 7.91 -4.37 33.54
N LYS A 200 7.39 -3.49 34.38
CA LYS A 200 7.17 -3.74 35.81
C LYS A 200 6.27 -4.97 36.07
N ARG A 201 5.20 -5.11 35.27
CA ARG A 201 4.28 -6.26 35.36
C ARG A 201 4.94 -7.58 34.93
N VAL A 202 5.75 -7.55 33.88
CA VAL A 202 6.49 -8.71 33.38
C VAL A 202 7.59 -9.11 34.37
N GLU A 203 8.33 -8.15 34.92
CA GLU A 203 9.40 -8.42 35.91
C GLU A 203 8.81 -9.02 37.22
N ALA A 204 7.66 -8.55 37.67
CA ALA A 204 6.99 -9.13 38.86
C ALA A 204 6.66 -10.63 38.69
N ARG A 205 6.51 -11.11 37.42
CA ARG A 205 6.19 -12.51 37.13
C ARG A 205 7.37 -13.32 36.64
N ARG A 206 8.52 -12.67 36.49
CA ARG A 206 9.69 -13.28 35.87
C ARG A 206 10.19 -14.50 36.65
N ALA A 207 10.25 -14.38 37.98
CA ALA A 207 10.70 -15.48 38.83
C ALA A 207 9.79 -16.71 38.74
N ASP A 208 8.47 -16.50 38.74
CA ASP A 208 7.50 -17.57 38.57
C ASP A 208 7.58 -18.22 37.19
N ALA A 209 7.72 -17.40 36.16
CA ALA A 209 7.88 -17.85 34.77
C ALA A 209 9.17 -18.67 34.60
N GLU A 210 10.28 -18.23 35.15
CA GLU A 210 11.57 -18.93 35.10
C GLU A 210 11.51 -20.28 35.84
N ALA A 211 10.78 -20.34 36.97
CA ALA A 211 10.54 -21.60 37.69
C ALA A 211 9.69 -22.58 36.85
N VAL A 212 8.67 -22.08 36.15
CA VAL A 212 7.85 -22.91 35.24
C VAL A 212 8.69 -23.37 34.05
N ILE A 213 9.47 -22.47 33.42
CA ILE A 213 10.37 -22.80 32.31
C ILE A 213 11.33 -23.92 32.72
N SER A 214 11.95 -23.79 33.88
CA SER A 214 12.92 -24.78 34.39
C SER A 214 12.28 -26.16 34.57
N ARG A 215 11.13 -26.22 35.24
CA ARG A 215 10.39 -27.49 35.46
C ARG A 215 9.97 -28.12 34.16
N MET A 216 9.29 -27.36 33.27
CA MET A 216 8.79 -27.89 31.99
C MET A 216 9.96 -28.33 31.09
N SER A 217 11.05 -27.58 31.08
CA SER A 217 12.25 -27.97 30.33
C SER A 217 12.88 -29.25 30.84
N ALA A 218 12.88 -29.50 32.16
CA ALA A 218 13.34 -30.75 32.74
C ALA A 218 12.45 -31.91 32.33
N THR A 219 11.12 -31.78 32.53
CA THR A 219 10.14 -32.83 32.15
C THR A 219 10.22 -33.17 30.66
N ILE A 220 10.31 -32.17 29.80
CA ILE A 220 10.41 -32.38 28.34
C ILE A 220 11.73 -33.04 27.98
N ARG A 221 12.84 -32.67 28.67
CA ARG A 221 14.14 -33.27 28.44
C ARG A 221 14.12 -34.75 28.77
N ASP A 222 13.51 -35.15 29.89
CA ASP A 222 13.40 -36.55 30.32
C ASP A 222 12.55 -37.33 29.31
N LEU A 223 11.39 -36.82 28.89
CA LEU A 223 10.54 -37.46 27.87
C LEU A 223 11.27 -37.70 26.54
N ILE A 224 12.06 -36.72 26.09
CA ILE A 224 12.80 -36.79 24.82
C ILE A 224 13.97 -37.78 24.94
N LYS A 225 14.64 -37.79 26.12
CA LYS A 225 15.75 -38.69 26.39
C LYS A 225 15.28 -40.15 26.43
N ASP A 226 14.13 -40.43 27.05
CA ASP A 226 13.54 -41.77 27.11
C ASP A 226 13.17 -42.30 25.70
N ALA A 227 12.87 -41.42 24.78
CA ALA A 227 12.62 -41.73 23.39
C ALA A 227 13.90 -41.78 22.52
N HIS A 228 15.10 -41.66 23.13
CA HIS A 228 16.40 -41.65 22.44
C HIS A 228 16.55 -40.59 21.35
N ILE A 229 15.92 -39.42 21.53
CA ILE A 229 16.04 -38.30 20.62
C ILE A 229 17.02 -37.28 21.21
N GLU A 230 17.99 -36.84 20.42
CA GLU A 230 18.91 -35.76 20.81
C GLU A 230 18.22 -34.44 20.58
N ALA A 231 18.13 -33.59 21.63
CA ALA A 231 17.52 -32.30 21.56
C ALA A 231 18.19 -31.27 22.48
N ARG A 232 18.23 -30.02 22.03
CA ARG A 232 18.52 -28.85 22.87
C ARG A 232 17.20 -28.15 23.23
N ILE A 233 17.02 -27.80 24.50
CA ILE A 233 15.80 -27.14 24.98
C ILE A 233 16.19 -25.80 25.56
N ASP A 234 15.61 -24.73 25.00
CA ASP A 234 15.78 -23.35 25.43
C ASP A 234 14.42 -22.79 25.84
N GLY A 235 14.34 -22.13 27.00
CA GLY A 235 13.12 -21.47 27.46
C GLY A 235 13.29 -19.97 27.53
N ARG A 236 12.24 -19.23 27.22
CA ARG A 236 12.24 -17.77 27.32
C ARG A 236 10.86 -17.19 27.64
N VAL A 237 10.86 -16.04 28.30
CA VAL A 237 9.71 -15.14 28.34
C VAL A 237 9.62 -14.36 27.03
N LYS A 238 8.43 -14.11 26.55
CA LYS A 238 8.19 -13.33 25.33
C LYS A 238 8.67 -11.88 25.48
N ARG A 239 9.03 -11.28 24.35
CA ARG A 239 9.44 -9.88 24.24
C ARG A 239 8.29 -8.92 24.55
N LEU A 240 8.62 -7.75 25.14
CA LEU A 240 7.64 -6.77 25.65
C LEU A 240 6.71 -6.26 24.56
N PHE A 241 7.23 -5.85 23.40
CA PHE A 241 6.38 -5.38 22.30
C PHE A 241 5.45 -6.46 21.78
N SER A 242 5.93 -7.71 21.67
CA SER A 242 5.11 -8.85 21.24
C SER A 242 3.98 -9.14 22.25
N ILE A 243 4.21 -8.94 23.54
CA ILE A 243 3.18 -9.02 24.58
C ILE A 243 2.18 -7.89 24.39
N GLN A 244 2.64 -6.64 24.33
CA GLN A 244 1.82 -5.43 24.14
C GLN A 244 0.87 -5.56 22.95
N GLN A 245 1.39 -5.93 21.80
CA GLN A 245 0.57 -6.15 20.59
C GLN A 245 -0.54 -7.18 20.81
N LYS A 246 -0.26 -8.26 21.54
CA LYS A 246 -1.28 -9.28 21.80
C LYS A 246 -2.35 -8.81 22.76
N LEU A 247 -1.95 -8.14 23.85
CA LEU A 247 -2.89 -7.59 24.83
C LEU A 247 -3.85 -6.61 24.13
N MET A 248 -3.32 -5.70 23.31
CA MET A 248 -4.14 -4.75 22.56
C MET A 248 -5.05 -5.42 21.51
N ARG A 249 -4.51 -6.38 20.74
CA ARG A 249 -5.25 -7.04 19.67
C ARG A 249 -6.35 -7.97 20.17
N GLN A 250 -6.10 -8.71 21.24
CA GLN A 250 -7.05 -9.68 21.79
C GLN A 250 -7.95 -9.04 22.87
N LYS A 251 -7.62 -7.81 23.30
CA LYS A 251 -8.30 -7.10 24.41
C LYS A 251 -8.37 -7.95 25.69
N ILE A 252 -7.25 -8.60 26.00
CA ILE A 252 -7.07 -9.47 27.18
C ILE A 252 -6.06 -8.84 28.12
N ASP A 253 -6.06 -9.27 29.38
CA ASP A 253 -5.01 -8.90 30.32
C ASP A 253 -3.80 -9.86 30.24
N LEU A 254 -2.68 -9.46 30.87
CA LEU A 254 -1.44 -10.25 30.91
C LEU A 254 -1.69 -11.64 31.53
N ASP A 255 -2.65 -11.76 32.46
CA ASP A 255 -3.03 -13.01 33.09
C ASP A 255 -3.70 -14.02 32.17
N GLU A 256 -4.33 -13.55 31.12
CA GLU A 256 -5.06 -14.35 30.14
C GLU A 256 -4.17 -14.74 28.94
N LEU A 257 -2.89 -14.33 28.95
CA LEU A 257 -1.98 -14.58 27.85
C LEU A 257 -1.44 -16.02 27.85
N TYR A 258 -1.95 -16.87 26.97
CA TYR A 258 -1.61 -18.31 26.86
C TYR A 258 -0.15 -18.59 26.47
N ASP A 259 0.58 -17.66 25.90
CA ASP A 259 1.92 -17.84 25.36
C ASP A 259 2.95 -16.88 25.96
N PHE A 260 2.76 -16.51 27.22
CA PHE A 260 3.71 -15.72 27.99
C PHE A 260 5.07 -16.44 28.11
N ILE A 261 5.02 -17.76 28.30
CA ILE A 261 6.16 -18.66 28.36
C ILE A 261 6.29 -19.40 27.03
N ALA A 262 7.46 -19.43 26.47
CA ALA A 262 7.79 -20.20 25.26
C ALA A 262 9.01 -21.09 25.50
N LEU A 263 8.89 -22.36 25.13
CA LEU A 263 9.97 -23.32 25.08
C LEU A 263 10.32 -23.60 23.62
N ARG A 264 11.59 -23.81 23.38
CA ARG A 264 12.11 -24.17 22.07
C ARG A 264 12.83 -25.50 22.17
N VAL A 265 12.46 -26.44 21.34
CA VAL A 265 13.09 -27.76 21.22
C VAL A 265 13.75 -27.80 19.85
N VAL A 266 15.08 -27.94 19.85
CA VAL A 266 15.87 -28.04 18.63
C VAL A 266 16.39 -29.45 18.52
N VAL A 267 16.09 -30.11 17.40
CA VAL A 267 16.41 -31.52 17.10
C VAL A 267 17.20 -31.65 15.81
N ASN A 268 17.68 -32.87 15.50
CA ASN A 268 18.56 -33.09 14.36
C ASN A 268 17.80 -33.30 13.04
N SER A 269 16.58 -33.88 13.06
CA SER A 269 15.84 -34.22 11.85
C SER A 269 14.38 -33.73 11.87
N VAL A 270 13.77 -33.63 10.68
CA VAL A 270 12.34 -33.34 10.52
C VAL A 270 11.47 -34.45 11.16
N SER A 271 11.88 -35.72 11.02
CA SER A 271 11.20 -36.82 11.66
C SER A 271 11.16 -36.68 13.17
N ASP A 272 12.27 -36.25 13.77
CA ASP A 272 12.34 -36.01 15.23
C ASP A 272 11.43 -34.86 15.65
N CYS A 273 11.25 -33.84 14.81
CA CYS A 273 10.30 -32.76 15.09
C CYS A 273 8.88 -33.29 15.31
N TYR A 274 8.40 -34.16 14.43
CA TYR A 274 7.05 -34.74 14.55
C TYR A 274 6.97 -35.78 15.66
N SER A 275 8.04 -36.55 15.90
CA SER A 275 8.12 -37.46 17.03
C SER A 275 8.01 -36.75 18.37
N VAL A 276 8.75 -35.67 18.53
CA VAL A 276 8.68 -34.83 19.73
C VAL A 276 7.27 -34.19 19.89
N LEU A 277 6.65 -33.75 18.81
CA LEU A 277 5.27 -33.24 18.87
C LEU A 277 4.31 -34.32 19.39
N GLY A 278 4.42 -35.59 18.92
CA GLY A 278 3.63 -36.69 19.36
C GLY A 278 3.84 -37.01 20.85
N LEU A 279 5.09 -37.03 21.31
CA LEU A 279 5.45 -37.25 22.73
C LEU A 279 4.86 -36.18 23.62
N LEU A 280 4.99 -34.94 23.21
CA LEU A 280 4.44 -33.79 23.98
C LEU A 280 2.92 -33.85 24.06
N HIS A 281 2.22 -34.18 22.98
CA HIS A 281 0.76 -34.31 22.98
C HIS A 281 0.25 -35.53 23.73
N HIS A 282 1.06 -36.56 23.90
CA HIS A 282 0.76 -37.70 24.75
C HIS A 282 0.85 -37.33 26.24
N SER A 283 1.85 -36.52 26.59
CA SER A 283 2.14 -36.21 27.99
C SER A 283 1.42 -34.94 28.49
N PHE A 284 1.12 -33.98 27.62
CA PHE A 284 0.45 -32.74 27.93
C PHE A 284 -0.79 -32.54 27.07
N LYS A 285 -1.81 -31.90 27.61
CA LYS A 285 -3.02 -31.56 26.86
C LYS A 285 -2.77 -30.37 25.92
N PRO A 286 -2.89 -30.52 24.58
CA PRO A 286 -2.80 -29.38 23.67
C PRO A 286 -4.03 -28.50 23.74
N ALA A 287 -3.83 -27.17 23.70
CA ALA A 287 -4.92 -26.23 23.59
C ALA A 287 -5.57 -26.30 22.18
N PRO A 288 -6.92 -26.46 22.10
CA PRO A 288 -7.61 -26.64 20.83
C PRO A 288 -7.34 -25.49 19.83
N GLY A 289 -7.07 -25.84 18.57
CA GLY A 289 -6.85 -24.86 17.50
C GLY A 289 -5.53 -24.06 17.60
N ARG A 290 -4.60 -24.47 18.48
CA ARG A 290 -3.33 -23.79 18.73
C ARG A 290 -2.12 -24.53 18.18
N ILE A 291 -2.32 -25.50 17.30
CA ILE A 291 -1.25 -26.20 16.59
C ILE A 291 -1.04 -25.50 15.24
N LYS A 292 0.23 -25.24 14.89
CA LYS A 292 0.61 -24.68 13.59
C LYS A 292 1.80 -25.44 13.05
N ASP A 293 1.67 -25.96 11.84
CA ASP A 293 2.72 -26.68 11.13
C ASP A 293 3.32 -25.79 10.04
N PHE A 294 4.40 -25.10 10.38
CA PHE A 294 5.19 -24.33 9.43
C PHE A 294 6.34 -25.15 8.80
N ILE A 295 6.45 -26.44 9.10
CA ILE A 295 7.37 -27.35 8.38
C ILE A 295 6.72 -27.79 7.09
N ALA A 296 5.45 -28.25 7.16
CA ALA A 296 4.68 -28.65 6.00
C ALA A 296 4.28 -27.45 5.12
N ILE A 297 3.97 -26.30 5.73
CA ILE A 297 3.59 -25.07 5.05
C ILE A 297 4.50 -23.93 5.55
N PRO A 298 5.72 -23.78 4.95
CA PRO A 298 6.66 -22.74 5.35
C PRO A 298 6.09 -21.33 5.14
N ARG A 299 6.53 -20.39 5.96
CA ARG A 299 6.21 -18.96 5.72
C ARG A 299 6.98 -18.42 4.51
N PRO A 300 6.51 -17.34 3.86
CA PRO A 300 7.20 -16.73 2.71
C PRO A 300 8.64 -16.31 2.96
N ASN A 301 8.98 -15.99 4.22
CA ASN A 301 10.34 -15.65 4.65
C ASN A 301 11.21 -16.88 4.97
N GLY A 302 10.77 -18.09 4.56
CA GLY A 302 11.51 -19.34 4.79
C GLY A 302 11.42 -19.89 6.22
N TYR A 303 10.67 -19.27 7.13
CA TYR A 303 10.51 -19.74 8.50
C TYR A 303 9.81 -21.10 8.56
N ARG A 304 10.43 -22.07 9.25
CA ARG A 304 9.91 -23.42 9.48
C ARG A 304 9.95 -23.76 10.97
N SER A 305 8.88 -24.27 11.53
CA SER A 305 8.80 -24.78 12.91
C SER A 305 7.44 -25.42 13.15
N LEU A 306 7.33 -26.40 14.02
CA LEU A 306 6.05 -26.79 14.61
C LEU A 306 5.79 -25.89 15.82
N HIS A 307 4.57 -25.41 15.97
CA HIS A 307 4.14 -24.66 17.15
C HIS A 307 2.97 -25.39 17.77
N THR A 308 3.01 -25.57 19.07
CA THR A 308 1.88 -26.07 19.84
C THR A 308 1.80 -25.33 21.17
N THR A 309 0.59 -25.08 21.65
CA THR A 309 0.36 -24.54 23.01
C THR A 309 -0.13 -25.70 23.87
N LEU A 310 0.58 -25.95 24.94
CA LEU A 310 0.31 -27.04 25.89
C LEU A 310 -0.15 -26.46 27.23
N VAL A 311 -0.90 -27.26 27.97
CA VAL A 311 -1.32 -26.95 29.32
C VAL A 311 -0.50 -27.83 30.27
N GLY A 312 0.35 -27.18 31.05
CA GLY A 312 1.18 -27.82 32.06
C GLY A 312 0.48 -28.02 33.39
N ASP A 313 1.25 -28.34 34.41
CA ASP A 313 0.78 -28.50 35.77
C ASP A 313 0.10 -27.20 36.29
N HIS A 314 -0.92 -27.35 37.08
CA HIS A 314 -1.72 -26.25 37.60
C HIS A 314 -2.45 -25.39 36.56
N GLY A 315 -2.63 -25.94 35.32
CA GLY A 315 -3.36 -25.24 34.26
C GLY A 315 -2.56 -24.11 33.56
N THR A 316 -1.25 -24.01 33.80
CA THR A 316 -0.42 -22.96 33.20
C THR A 316 -0.15 -23.25 31.71
N PRO A 317 -0.58 -22.40 30.80
CA PRO A 317 -0.32 -22.58 29.38
C PRO A 317 1.12 -22.18 29.00
N PHE A 318 1.75 -22.91 28.10
CA PHE A 318 3.04 -22.58 27.52
C PHE A 318 3.11 -22.99 26.05
N GLU A 319 3.81 -22.20 25.24
CA GLU A 319 4.02 -22.49 23.83
C GLU A 319 5.30 -23.32 23.66
N VAL A 320 5.26 -24.36 22.82
CA VAL A 320 6.45 -25.10 22.40
C VAL A 320 6.67 -24.94 20.91
N GLN A 321 7.89 -24.56 20.55
CA GLN A 321 8.37 -24.44 19.17
C GLN A 321 9.38 -25.57 18.92
N ILE A 322 9.11 -26.42 17.93
CA ILE A 322 9.95 -27.57 17.61
C ILE A 322 10.49 -27.37 16.21
N ARG A 323 11.81 -27.51 16.05
CA ARG A 323 12.48 -27.29 14.75
C ARG A 323 13.85 -27.96 14.70
N THR A 324 14.42 -28.15 13.52
CA THR A 324 15.79 -28.65 13.38
C THR A 324 16.81 -27.54 13.63
N GLU A 325 18.10 -27.90 13.80
CA GLU A 325 19.19 -26.93 13.98
C GLU A 325 19.30 -26.00 12.75
N GLU A 326 19.12 -26.51 11.54
CA GLU A 326 19.09 -25.72 10.31
C GLU A 326 17.91 -24.73 10.29
N MET A 327 16.69 -25.19 10.63
CA MET A 327 15.52 -24.33 10.74
C MET A 327 15.69 -23.27 11.83
N HIS A 328 16.38 -23.64 12.91
CA HIS A 328 16.71 -22.72 14.00
C HIS A 328 17.59 -21.58 13.50
N ARG A 329 18.66 -21.89 12.78
CA ARG A 329 19.57 -20.92 12.20
C ARG A 329 18.84 -19.98 11.23
N ILE A 330 18.06 -20.53 10.31
CA ILE A 330 17.26 -19.73 9.35
C ILE A 330 16.27 -18.81 10.10
N ALA A 331 15.64 -19.28 11.17
CA ALA A 331 14.66 -18.50 11.93
C ALA A 331 15.27 -17.37 12.76
N GLU A 332 16.54 -17.46 13.17
CA GLU A 332 17.24 -16.44 13.95
C GLU A 332 18.01 -15.44 13.05
N GLU A 333 18.72 -15.96 12.06
CA GLU A 333 19.63 -15.19 11.20
C GLU A 333 18.99 -14.76 9.87
N GLY A 334 17.87 -15.42 9.46
CA GLY A 334 17.18 -15.09 8.23
C GLY A 334 18.04 -15.24 6.99
N ILE A 335 18.01 -14.23 6.12
CA ILE A 335 18.78 -14.22 4.87
C ILE A 335 20.29 -14.28 5.10
N ALA A 336 20.78 -13.79 6.24
CA ALA A 336 22.20 -13.88 6.59
C ALA A 336 22.68 -15.33 6.71
N ALA A 337 21.80 -16.27 7.12
CA ALA A 337 22.10 -17.70 7.15
C ALA A 337 22.29 -18.33 5.77
N HIS A 338 21.58 -17.82 4.75
CA HIS A 338 21.65 -18.31 3.38
C HIS A 338 22.86 -17.78 2.61
N TRP A 339 23.37 -16.61 2.99
CA TRP A 339 24.50 -15.96 2.32
C TRP A 339 25.79 -16.82 2.32
N LYS A 340 26.04 -17.52 3.40
CA LYS A 340 27.23 -18.37 3.56
C LYS A 340 27.32 -19.55 2.59
N TYR A 341 26.21 -20.03 2.01
CA TYR A 341 26.19 -21.17 1.09
C TYR A 341 26.48 -20.78 -0.37
N LYS A 342 26.43 -19.49 -0.70
CA LYS A 342 26.52 -18.99 -2.09
C LYS A 342 27.87 -18.39 -2.47
N GLU A 343 28.89 -18.50 -1.64
CA GLU A 343 30.26 -18.01 -1.91
C GLU A 343 30.99 -18.71 -3.07
N GLY A 344 30.34 -19.38 -3.96
CA GLY A 344 30.96 -20.04 -5.13
C GLY A 344 30.08 -20.06 -6.38
N GLU A 345 28.79 -19.75 -6.28
CA GLU A 345 27.89 -19.65 -7.40
C GLU A 345 27.36 -18.24 -7.51
N GLN A 346 27.42 -17.65 -8.70
CA GLN A 346 26.80 -16.37 -9.02
C GLN A 346 25.45 -16.29 -8.33
N ALA A 347 25.29 -15.30 -7.41
CA ALA A 347 24.01 -15.00 -6.79
C ALA A 347 22.99 -14.87 -7.91
N SER A 348 22.18 -15.91 -8.11
CA SER A 348 21.25 -15.93 -9.22
C SER A 348 20.29 -14.77 -9.04
N LYS A 349 20.08 -13.97 -10.09
CA LYS A 349 19.09 -12.90 -10.17
C LYS A 349 17.66 -13.37 -9.85
N ASP A 350 17.49 -14.65 -9.57
CA ASP A 350 16.23 -15.38 -9.40
C ASP A 350 15.92 -15.76 -7.94
N ASP A 351 16.51 -15.08 -6.95
CA ASP A 351 16.14 -15.36 -5.56
C ASP A 351 14.70 -14.89 -5.30
N GLU A 352 13.79 -15.85 -5.13
CA GLU A 352 12.36 -15.63 -4.87
C GLU A 352 12.13 -14.67 -3.68
N THR A 353 13.10 -14.58 -2.77
CA THR A 353 13.07 -13.70 -1.59
C THR A 353 12.96 -12.22 -1.99
N PHE A 354 13.52 -11.81 -3.13
CA PHE A 354 13.49 -10.42 -3.62
C PHE A 354 12.56 -10.19 -4.81
N ALA A 355 11.97 -11.25 -5.36
CA ALA A 355 11.09 -11.14 -6.51
C ALA A 355 9.93 -10.16 -6.29
N TRP A 356 9.34 -10.17 -5.09
CA TRP A 356 8.27 -9.24 -4.71
C TRP A 356 8.74 -7.79 -4.70
N LEU A 357 9.99 -7.54 -4.27
CA LEU A 357 10.55 -6.19 -4.16
C LEU A 357 10.91 -5.64 -5.55
N ARG A 358 11.54 -6.45 -6.40
CA ARG A 358 11.77 -6.09 -7.80
C ARG A 358 10.46 -5.72 -8.48
N GLN A 359 9.44 -6.53 -8.30
CA GLN A 359 8.12 -6.27 -8.85
C GLN A 359 7.50 -4.98 -8.31
N LEU A 360 7.62 -4.70 -7.02
CA LEU A 360 7.12 -3.45 -6.42
C LEU A 360 7.84 -2.22 -7.00
N LEU A 361 9.17 -2.31 -7.20
CA LEU A 361 9.99 -1.24 -7.76
C LEU A 361 9.69 -0.98 -9.24
N GLU A 362 9.38 -2.03 -10.00
CA GLU A 362 8.99 -1.92 -11.42
C GLU A 362 7.57 -1.36 -11.58
N ASP A 363 6.65 -1.79 -10.72
CA ASP A 363 5.23 -1.50 -10.84
C ASP A 363 4.85 -0.09 -10.35
N VAL A 364 5.62 0.51 -9.42
CA VAL A 364 5.26 1.78 -8.75
C VAL A 364 6.34 2.82 -8.95
N GLN A 365 6.05 3.85 -9.77
CA GLN A 365 6.97 4.95 -10.03
C GLN A 365 6.78 6.16 -9.10
N ASP A 366 5.57 6.37 -8.59
CA ASP A 366 5.28 7.46 -7.65
C ASP A 366 5.83 7.16 -6.25
N PRO A 367 6.68 8.01 -5.66
CA PRO A 367 7.30 7.75 -4.36
C PRO A 367 6.31 7.60 -3.19
N LYS A 368 5.20 8.35 -3.19
CA LYS A 368 4.18 8.27 -2.12
C LYS A 368 3.36 6.98 -2.22
N GLU A 369 2.98 6.62 -3.44
CA GLU A 369 2.29 5.35 -3.70
C GLU A 369 3.19 4.16 -3.37
N PHE A 370 4.49 4.27 -3.68
CA PHE A 370 5.49 3.28 -3.34
C PHE A 370 5.58 3.02 -1.83
N LEU A 371 5.70 4.07 -1.01
CA LEU A 371 5.74 3.93 0.46
C LEU A 371 4.45 3.30 1.02
N THR A 372 3.30 3.68 0.49
CA THR A 372 2.01 3.11 0.90
C THR A 372 1.94 1.63 0.56
N SER A 373 2.34 1.25 -0.66
CA SER A 373 2.37 -0.13 -1.12
C SER A 373 3.38 -0.96 -0.34
N LEU A 374 4.56 -0.40 -0.07
CA LEU A 374 5.59 -1.04 0.75
C LEU A 374 5.09 -1.33 2.17
N LYS A 375 4.46 -0.36 2.83
CA LYS A 375 3.88 -0.54 4.18
C LYS A 375 2.82 -1.65 4.18
N LEU A 376 1.96 -1.70 3.17
CA LEU A 376 0.95 -2.76 3.05
C LEU A 376 1.59 -4.16 2.90
N ASP A 377 2.66 -4.28 2.13
CA ASP A 377 3.34 -5.55 1.90
C ASP A 377 4.23 -5.99 3.07
N LEU A 378 4.73 -5.04 3.88
CA LEU A 378 5.56 -5.33 5.03
C LEU A 378 4.79 -5.89 6.26
N TYR A 379 3.48 -5.67 6.36
CA TYR A 379 2.65 -6.02 7.54
C TYR A 379 1.55 -7.07 7.32
N PRO A 380 1.69 -8.18 6.58
CA PRO A 380 0.59 -9.10 6.42
C PRO A 380 0.42 -10.02 7.65
N GLU A 381 -0.74 -9.96 8.30
CA GLU A 381 -1.29 -11.19 8.87
C GLU A 381 -1.73 -12.05 7.68
N GLU A 382 -1.21 -13.26 7.57
CA GLU A 382 -1.37 -14.11 6.38
C GLU A 382 -2.60 -15.02 6.49
N VAL A 383 -3.23 -15.26 5.35
CA VAL A 383 -4.23 -16.32 5.14
C VAL A 383 -3.73 -17.25 4.04
N TYR A 384 -3.85 -18.56 4.28
CA TYR A 384 -3.47 -19.61 3.35
C TYR A 384 -4.70 -20.11 2.63
N CYS A 385 -4.77 -19.86 1.32
CA CYS A 385 -5.87 -20.30 0.47
C CYS A 385 -5.37 -21.33 -0.55
N PHE A 386 -6.24 -22.23 -0.98
CA PHE A 386 -5.91 -23.31 -1.87
C PHE A 386 -6.54 -23.10 -3.24
N THR A 387 -5.82 -23.46 -4.30
CA THR A 387 -6.44 -23.64 -5.61
C THR A 387 -7.19 -24.98 -5.62
N PRO A 388 -8.15 -25.21 -6.55
CA PRO A 388 -8.81 -26.50 -6.71
C PRO A 388 -7.85 -27.66 -6.98
N LYS A 389 -6.63 -27.37 -7.45
CA LYS A 389 -5.56 -28.35 -7.68
C LYS A 389 -4.68 -28.59 -6.44
N GLY A 390 -5.01 -27.99 -5.28
CA GLY A 390 -4.29 -28.14 -4.02
C GLY A 390 -3.06 -27.24 -3.87
N ALA A 391 -2.75 -26.36 -4.84
CA ALA A 391 -1.63 -25.43 -4.67
C ALA A 391 -1.98 -24.34 -3.64
N VAL A 392 -1.09 -24.11 -2.67
CA VAL A 392 -1.25 -23.11 -1.62
C VAL A 392 -0.90 -21.72 -2.17
N ARG A 393 -1.67 -20.71 -1.80
CA ARG A 393 -1.37 -19.28 -2.01
C ARG A 393 -1.48 -18.56 -0.70
N THR A 394 -0.41 -17.87 -0.33
CA THR A 394 -0.35 -17.01 0.85
C THR A 394 -0.79 -15.61 0.47
N LEU A 395 -1.73 -15.06 1.21
CA LEU A 395 -2.29 -13.71 1.00
C LEU A 395 -2.34 -12.96 2.32
N PRO A 396 -2.32 -11.61 2.31
CA PRO A 396 -2.54 -10.83 3.52
C PRO A 396 -3.98 -11.03 4.03
N ARG A 397 -4.16 -10.93 5.35
CA ARG A 397 -5.48 -10.98 5.98
C ARG A 397 -6.38 -9.88 5.44
N GLY A 398 -7.60 -10.26 5.11
CA GLY A 398 -8.57 -9.37 4.47
C GLY A 398 -8.51 -9.40 2.94
N ALA A 399 -7.58 -10.15 2.36
CA ALA A 399 -7.53 -10.39 0.93
C ALA A 399 -8.83 -10.97 0.38
N THR A 400 -9.10 -10.70 -0.87
CA THR A 400 -10.33 -11.04 -1.58
C THR A 400 -10.04 -12.00 -2.74
N PRO A 401 -11.06 -12.59 -3.38
CA PRO A 401 -10.87 -13.38 -4.59
C PRO A 401 -10.13 -12.65 -5.71
N ILE A 402 -10.21 -11.32 -5.79
CA ILE A 402 -9.42 -10.53 -6.74
C ILE A 402 -7.93 -10.63 -6.41
N ASP A 403 -7.56 -10.45 -5.13
CA ASP A 403 -6.17 -10.60 -4.69
C ASP A 403 -5.64 -12.00 -5.01
N PHE A 404 -6.47 -13.03 -4.76
CA PHE A 404 -6.14 -14.41 -5.08
C PHE A 404 -5.95 -14.63 -6.59
N ALA A 405 -6.82 -14.06 -7.43
CA ALA A 405 -6.73 -14.17 -8.88
C ALA A 405 -5.41 -13.59 -9.42
N TYR A 406 -5.01 -12.41 -8.95
CA TYR A 406 -3.72 -11.79 -9.30
C TYR A 406 -2.52 -12.52 -8.68
N ALA A 407 -2.68 -13.21 -7.56
CA ALA A 407 -1.65 -14.05 -6.97
C ALA A 407 -1.41 -15.35 -7.76
N ILE A 408 -2.41 -15.84 -8.51
CA ILE A 408 -2.22 -16.96 -9.43
C ILE A 408 -1.45 -16.50 -10.68
N HIS A 409 -2.04 -15.56 -11.42
CA HIS A 409 -1.46 -14.98 -12.64
C HIS A 409 -2.17 -13.67 -13.02
N THR A 410 -1.42 -12.71 -13.57
CA THR A 410 -1.97 -11.42 -14.00
C THR A 410 -3.15 -11.56 -14.97
N GLU A 411 -3.08 -12.50 -15.94
CA GLU A 411 -4.16 -12.75 -16.88
C GLU A 411 -5.42 -13.35 -16.21
N VAL A 412 -5.26 -14.16 -15.17
CA VAL A 412 -6.38 -14.69 -14.39
C VAL A 412 -7.07 -13.56 -13.65
N GLY A 413 -6.29 -12.67 -13.04
CA GLY A 413 -6.80 -11.46 -12.39
C GLY A 413 -7.53 -10.54 -13.36
N ARG A 414 -6.93 -10.25 -14.52
CA ARG A 414 -7.50 -9.39 -15.55
C ARG A 414 -8.86 -9.90 -16.07
N ARG A 415 -8.96 -11.22 -16.30
CA ARG A 415 -10.16 -11.86 -16.87
C ARG A 415 -11.15 -12.34 -15.81
N CYS A 416 -10.98 -12.00 -14.55
CA CYS A 416 -11.84 -12.45 -13.46
C CYS A 416 -13.23 -11.86 -13.59
N VAL A 417 -14.26 -12.71 -13.64
CA VAL A 417 -15.68 -12.32 -13.67
C VAL A 417 -16.43 -12.77 -12.41
N GLY A 418 -15.86 -13.69 -11.63
CA GLY A 418 -16.48 -14.24 -10.44
C GLY A 418 -15.54 -15.18 -9.70
N ALA A 419 -15.98 -15.65 -8.54
CA ALA A 419 -15.22 -16.62 -7.76
C ALA A 419 -16.16 -17.61 -7.03
N ARG A 420 -15.65 -18.81 -6.79
CA ARG A 420 -16.23 -19.77 -5.87
C ARG A 420 -15.31 -20.02 -4.70
N VAL A 421 -15.85 -20.06 -3.50
CA VAL A 421 -15.11 -20.42 -2.28
C VAL A 421 -15.82 -21.61 -1.65
N GLY A 422 -15.08 -22.71 -1.46
CA GLY A 422 -15.65 -23.97 -0.98
C GLY A 422 -16.79 -24.49 -1.86
N GLY A 423 -16.68 -24.31 -3.18
CA GLY A 423 -17.70 -24.69 -4.17
C GLY A 423 -18.90 -23.75 -4.32
N ARG A 424 -19.02 -22.69 -3.50
CA ARG A 424 -20.12 -21.73 -3.54
C ARG A 424 -19.71 -20.44 -4.22
N ILE A 425 -20.54 -19.87 -5.10
CA ILE A 425 -20.31 -18.56 -5.72
C ILE A 425 -20.38 -17.49 -4.62
N VAL A 426 -19.37 -16.62 -4.58
CA VAL A 426 -19.25 -15.53 -3.62
C VAL A 426 -19.01 -14.20 -4.33
N PRO A 427 -19.42 -13.06 -3.72
CA PRO A 427 -19.06 -11.73 -4.21
C PRO A 427 -17.53 -11.56 -4.22
N LEU A 428 -16.98 -10.87 -5.22
CA LEU A 428 -15.53 -10.62 -5.35
C LEU A 428 -14.92 -9.82 -4.19
N ARG A 429 -15.74 -9.12 -3.39
CA ARG A 429 -15.35 -8.40 -2.16
C ARG A 429 -15.30 -9.27 -0.89
N THR A 430 -15.61 -10.56 -0.99
CA THR A 430 -15.61 -11.49 0.15
C THR A 430 -14.19 -11.62 0.70
N LYS A 431 -14.03 -11.49 2.03
CA LYS A 431 -12.72 -11.69 2.69
C LYS A 431 -12.43 -13.17 2.83
N LEU A 432 -11.29 -13.59 2.30
CA LEU A 432 -10.82 -14.97 2.35
C LEU A 432 -10.32 -15.34 3.75
N LYS A 433 -10.45 -16.61 4.09
CA LYS A 433 -10.05 -17.21 5.37
C LYS A 433 -9.04 -18.34 5.16
N ASN A 434 -8.31 -18.69 6.22
CA ASN A 434 -7.44 -19.87 6.20
C ASN A 434 -8.21 -21.13 5.83
N GLY A 435 -7.66 -21.89 4.88
CA GLY A 435 -8.24 -23.15 4.43
C GLY A 435 -9.25 -23.01 3.28
N ASP A 436 -9.56 -21.79 2.84
CA ASP A 436 -10.49 -21.58 1.73
C ASP A 436 -9.94 -22.16 0.43
N ILE A 437 -10.76 -23.00 -0.25
CA ILE A 437 -10.49 -23.45 -1.61
C ILE A 437 -11.16 -22.46 -2.55
N VAL A 438 -10.33 -21.73 -3.34
CA VAL A 438 -10.79 -20.62 -4.19
C VAL A 438 -10.64 -20.98 -5.65
N GLU A 439 -11.74 -20.97 -6.38
CA GLU A 439 -11.81 -21.11 -7.83
C GLU A 439 -12.18 -19.77 -8.47
N ILE A 440 -11.34 -19.29 -9.41
CA ILE A 440 -11.59 -18.04 -10.13
C ILE A 440 -12.26 -18.33 -11.46
N LEU A 441 -13.38 -17.67 -11.69
CA LEU A 441 -14.13 -17.73 -12.95
C LEU A 441 -13.63 -16.62 -13.87
N THR A 442 -13.23 -16.98 -15.09
CA THR A 442 -12.66 -16.04 -16.07
C THR A 442 -13.47 -16.01 -17.34
N ALA A 443 -13.54 -14.83 -17.99
CA ALA A 443 -14.14 -14.69 -19.33
C ALA A 443 -13.16 -13.99 -20.28
N PRO A 444 -13.08 -14.44 -21.55
CA PRO A 444 -12.28 -13.76 -22.57
C PRO A 444 -12.77 -12.33 -22.78
N GLY A 445 -11.84 -11.40 -22.93
CA GLY A 445 -12.16 -9.98 -23.21
C GLY A 445 -12.65 -9.17 -22.00
N HIS A 446 -12.82 -9.77 -20.82
CA HIS A 446 -13.13 -9.02 -19.61
C HIS A 446 -11.95 -8.15 -19.18
N GLN A 447 -12.26 -7.00 -18.61
CA GLN A 447 -11.27 -6.04 -18.08
C GLN A 447 -11.56 -5.70 -16.62
N PRO A 448 -10.55 -5.32 -15.82
CA PRO A 448 -10.73 -4.94 -14.44
C PRO A 448 -11.67 -3.75 -14.27
N SER A 449 -12.50 -3.81 -13.23
CA SER A 449 -13.35 -2.68 -12.82
C SER A 449 -12.60 -1.75 -11.87
N ARG A 450 -12.84 -0.43 -11.97
CA ARG A 450 -12.33 0.58 -11.04
C ARG A 450 -12.75 0.30 -9.60
N ASP A 451 -13.94 -0.27 -9.39
CA ASP A 451 -14.46 -0.60 -8.06
C ASP A 451 -13.62 -1.65 -7.33
N TRP A 452 -12.84 -2.48 -8.05
CA TRP A 452 -11.96 -3.45 -7.43
C TRP A 452 -10.89 -2.82 -6.56
N LEU A 453 -10.48 -1.58 -6.86
CA LEU A 453 -9.52 -0.83 -6.06
C LEU A 453 -10.02 -0.49 -4.64
N ASN A 454 -11.35 -0.53 -4.42
CA ASN A 454 -11.95 -0.24 -3.11
C ASN A 454 -11.79 -1.40 -2.13
N PHE A 455 -11.59 -2.63 -2.60
CA PHE A 455 -11.54 -3.82 -1.76
C PHE A 455 -10.34 -4.75 -2.03
N ALA A 456 -9.61 -4.58 -3.11
CA ALA A 456 -8.33 -5.26 -3.32
C ALA A 456 -7.30 -4.76 -2.31
N VAL A 457 -6.67 -5.69 -1.59
CA VAL A 457 -5.76 -5.40 -0.48
C VAL A 457 -4.30 -5.46 -0.91
N THR A 458 -3.94 -6.42 -1.80
CA THR A 458 -2.55 -6.62 -2.20
C THR A 458 -2.07 -5.49 -3.13
N SER A 459 -0.83 -5.03 -2.91
CA SER A 459 -0.17 -4.05 -3.79
C SER A 459 -0.15 -4.54 -5.24
N ARG A 460 0.18 -5.83 -5.45
CA ARG A 460 0.21 -6.47 -6.77
C ARG A 460 -1.13 -6.34 -7.51
N ALA A 461 -2.26 -6.69 -6.87
CA ALA A 461 -3.57 -6.57 -7.50
C ALA A 461 -3.89 -5.10 -7.80
N ARG A 462 -3.70 -4.20 -6.84
CA ARG A 462 -3.99 -2.77 -6.99
C ARG A 462 -3.20 -2.13 -8.12
N THR A 463 -1.90 -2.39 -8.19
CA THR A 463 -1.02 -1.82 -9.22
C THR A 463 -1.38 -2.34 -10.60
N ARG A 464 -1.63 -3.66 -10.73
CA ARG A 464 -2.03 -4.24 -12.02
C ARG A 464 -3.40 -3.75 -12.48
N ILE A 465 -4.37 -3.64 -11.58
CA ILE A 465 -5.68 -3.05 -11.88
C ILE A 465 -5.53 -1.60 -12.37
N LYS A 466 -4.76 -0.75 -11.67
CA LYS A 466 -4.51 0.63 -12.09
C LYS A 466 -3.85 0.71 -13.46
N HIS A 467 -2.83 -0.13 -13.68
CA HIS A 467 -2.14 -0.20 -14.97
C HIS A 467 -3.11 -0.56 -16.11
N ASP A 468 -3.92 -1.60 -15.93
CA ASP A 468 -4.89 -2.04 -16.93
C ASP A 468 -5.97 -1.00 -17.20
N LEU A 469 -6.49 -0.33 -16.16
CA LEU A 469 -7.43 0.78 -16.30
C LEU A 469 -6.81 1.94 -17.06
N HIS A 470 -5.57 2.30 -16.77
CA HIS A 470 -4.86 3.37 -17.47
C HIS A 470 -4.63 3.04 -18.95
N LEU A 471 -4.27 1.79 -19.26
CA LEU A 471 -4.15 1.33 -20.65
C LEU A 471 -5.50 1.41 -21.38
N ALA A 472 -6.59 0.98 -20.74
CA ALA A 472 -7.93 1.06 -21.31
C ALA A 472 -8.37 2.51 -21.56
N GLU A 473 -8.14 3.40 -20.59
CA GLU A 473 -8.43 4.85 -20.74
C GLU A 473 -7.61 5.46 -21.88
N ARG A 474 -6.33 5.08 -21.99
CA ARG A 474 -5.46 5.55 -23.06
C ARG A 474 -5.89 5.05 -24.44
N GLN A 475 -6.36 3.80 -24.53
CA GLN A 475 -6.91 3.25 -25.77
C GLN A 475 -8.21 3.97 -26.17
N GLN A 476 -9.15 4.14 -25.23
CA GLN A 476 -10.38 4.88 -25.48
C GLN A 476 -10.12 6.32 -25.91
N SER A 477 -9.13 6.96 -25.30
CA SER A 477 -8.72 8.32 -25.66
C SER A 477 -8.14 8.38 -27.07
N ARG A 478 -7.31 7.40 -27.47
CA ARG A 478 -6.79 7.32 -28.85
C ARG A 478 -7.91 7.14 -29.87
N ASP A 479 -8.85 6.25 -29.59
CA ASP A 479 -9.99 5.99 -30.49
C ASP A 479 -10.91 7.22 -30.61
N LEU A 480 -11.08 7.97 -29.54
CA LEU A 480 -11.79 9.24 -29.54
C LEU A 480 -11.01 10.30 -30.32
N GLY A 481 -9.70 10.43 -30.04
CA GLY A 481 -8.83 11.38 -30.74
C GLY A 481 -8.77 11.14 -32.24
N ARG A 482 -8.71 9.86 -32.67
CA ARG A 482 -8.80 9.50 -34.09
C ARG A 482 -10.11 9.98 -34.71
N ARG A 483 -11.25 9.71 -34.08
CA ARG A 483 -12.57 10.17 -34.55
C ARG A 483 -12.67 11.70 -34.61
N LEU A 484 -12.10 12.41 -33.63
CA LEU A 484 -12.06 13.86 -33.63
C LEU A 484 -11.21 14.40 -34.77
N LEU A 485 -10.01 13.83 -34.98
CA LEU A 485 -9.13 14.20 -36.07
C LEU A 485 -9.79 13.95 -37.42
N GLU A 486 -10.33 12.77 -37.66
CA GLU A 486 -11.02 12.40 -38.92
C GLU A 486 -12.20 13.32 -39.21
N ARG A 487 -12.97 13.71 -38.17
CA ARG A 487 -14.09 14.62 -38.32
C ARG A 487 -13.67 16.02 -38.77
N GLU A 488 -12.65 16.56 -38.15
CA GLU A 488 -12.12 17.89 -38.51
C GLU A 488 -11.33 17.84 -39.81
N TRP A 489 -10.63 16.74 -40.12
CA TRP A 489 -9.93 16.51 -41.39
C TRP A 489 -10.88 16.61 -42.56
N LYS A 490 -12.05 15.96 -42.53
CA LYS A 490 -13.09 15.99 -43.57
C LYS A 490 -13.65 17.40 -43.80
N LYS A 491 -13.54 18.32 -42.87
CA LYS A 491 -13.98 19.72 -42.99
C LYS A 491 -12.87 20.63 -43.54
N SER A 492 -11.64 20.18 -43.50
CA SER A 492 -10.44 20.96 -43.82
C SER A 492 -10.12 20.97 -45.34
N PRO A 493 -9.29 21.87 -45.80
CA PRO A 493 -8.72 21.82 -47.16
C PRO A 493 -7.89 20.57 -47.45
N LEU A 494 -7.48 19.83 -46.43
CA LEU A 494 -6.72 18.58 -46.51
C LEU A 494 -7.58 17.34 -46.79
N ARG A 495 -8.89 17.46 -46.94
CA ARG A 495 -9.86 16.35 -47.12
C ARG A 495 -9.54 15.38 -48.29
N SER A 496 -8.78 15.83 -49.28
CA SER A 496 -8.36 15.04 -50.46
C SER A 496 -7.07 14.25 -50.20
N ARG A 497 -6.40 14.46 -49.06
CA ARG A 497 -5.15 13.76 -48.68
C ARG A 497 -5.47 12.70 -47.63
N SER A 498 -4.70 11.61 -47.63
CA SER A 498 -4.78 10.62 -46.56
C SER A 498 -4.15 11.13 -45.26
N ILE A 499 -4.73 10.81 -44.13
CA ILE A 499 -4.15 11.15 -42.82
C ILE A 499 -2.85 10.37 -42.63
N GLU A 500 -2.77 9.14 -43.15
CA GLU A 500 -1.58 8.30 -43.11
C GLU A 500 -0.36 8.94 -43.76
N ASP A 501 -0.57 9.63 -44.90
CA ASP A 501 0.51 10.33 -45.64
C ASP A 501 1.04 11.57 -44.90
N GLU A 502 0.26 12.14 -44.01
CA GLU A 502 0.61 13.35 -43.27
C GLU A 502 1.03 13.03 -41.79
N THR A 503 1.18 11.75 -41.45
CA THR A 503 1.51 11.30 -40.08
C THR A 503 2.78 11.95 -39.53
N ALA A 504 3.84 12.04 -40.34
CA ALA A 504 5.11 12.66 -39.92
C ALA A 504 4.94 14.15 -39.56
N LYS A 505 4.08 14.88 -40.28
CA LYS A 505 3.78 16.29 -39.98
C LYS A 505 2.91 16.44 -38.74
N ILE A 506 1.94 15.52 -38.53
CA ILE A 506 1.10 15.47 -37.33
C ILE A 506 2.00 15.26 -36.12
N GLU A 507 2.98 14.37 -36.19
CA GLU A 507 3.94 14.13 -35.10
C GLU A 507 4.82 15.36 -34.81
N ALA A 508 5.30 16.03 -35.87
CA ALA A 508 6.12 17.24 -35.72
C ALA A 508 5.34 18.38 -35.04
N ILE A 509 4.11 18.65 -35.50
CA ILE A 509 3.24 19.66 -34.91
C ILE A 509 2.79 19.24 -33.52
N GLY A 510 2.50 17.95 -33.31
CA GLY A 510 2.17 17.42 -32.00
C GLY A 510 3.26 17.67 -30.96
N ARG A 511 4.54 17.53 -31.37
CA ARG A 511 5.70 17.85 -30.54
C ARG A 511 5.78 19.35 -30.21
N GLU A 512 5.55 20.20 -31.20
CA GLU A 512 5.51 21.67 -31.03
C GLU A 512 4.39 22.10 -30.06
N MET A 513 3.24 21.42 -30.12
CA MET A 513 2.09 21.69 -29.26
C MET A 513 2.18 21.01 -27.86
N GLY A 514 3.25 20.29 -27.57
CA GLY A 514 3.40 19.55 -26.32
C GLY A 514 2.50 18.33 -26.17
N ALA A 515 2.00 17.79 -27.32
CA ALA A 515 1.04 16.67 -27.35
C ALA A 515 1.72 15.29 -27.42
N GLY A 516 3.04 15.24 -27.54
CA GLY A 516 3.83 14.02 -27.69
C GLY A 516 4.58 13.98 -29.02
N SER A 517 5.47 13.00 -29.16
CA SER A 517 6.37 12.86 -30.32
C SER A 517 5.92 11.78 -31.30
N ARG A 518 4.97 10.94 -30.93
CA ARG A 518 4.43 9.84 -31.73
C ARG A 518 2.95 10.07 -32.04
N TYR A 519 2.51 9.59 -33.19
CA TYR A 519 1.13 9.73 -33.66
C TYR A 519 0.09 9.28 -32.61
N ASP A 520 0.32 8.13 -31.98
CA ASP A 520 -0.55 7.61 -30.90
C ASP A 520 -0.64 8.54 -29.68
N GLU A 521 0.45 9.27 -29.37
CA GLU A 521 0.48 10.24 -28.27
C GLU A 521 -0.33 11.49 -28.63
N VAL A 522 -0.22 11.95 -29.87
CA VAL A 522 -1.02 13.06 -30.39
C VAL A 522 -2.51 12.71 -30.37
N LEU A 523 -2.87 11.50 -30.85
CA LEU A 523 -4.25 11.02 -30.78
C LEU A 523 -4.76 10.93 -29.33
N SER A 524 -3.95 10.42 -28.41
CA SER A 524 -4.31 10.40 -26.99
C SER A 524 -4.53 11.81 -26.44
N SER A 525 -3.66 12.75 -26.81
CA SER A 525 -3.75 14.16 -26.36
C SER A 525 -5.00 14.85 -26.92
N LEU A 526 -5.39 14.55 -28.17
CA LEU A 526 -6.66 14.98 -28.76
C LEU A 526 -7.86 14.39 -28.00
N GLY A 527 -7.84 13.09 -27.72
CA GLY A 527 -8.92 12.42 -27.01
C GLY A 527 -9.06 12.84 -25.55
N PHE A 528 -7.96 13.18 -24.87
CA PHE A 528 -7.97 13.77 -23.53
C PHE A 528 -8.30 15.28 -23.54
N GLY A 529 -8.50 15.90 -24.71
CA GLY A 529 -8.77 17.32 -24.83
C GLY A 529 -7.59 18.23 -24.42
N ARG A 530 -6.35 17.70 -24.43
CA ARG A 530 -5.14 18.50 -24.14
C ARG A 530 -4.80 19.43 -25.28
N ILE A 531 -5.10 19.04 -26.51
CA ILE A 531 -5.00 19.82 -27.72
C ILE A 531 -6.33 19.74 -28.48
N ASP A 532 -6.64 20.78 -29.24
CA ASP A 532 -7.84 20.81 -30.08
C ASP A 532 -7.50 20.34 -31.51
N ALA A 533 -8.41 19.54 -32.09
CA ALA A 533 -8.23 18.97 -33.43
C ALA A 533 -8.24 20.05 -34.53
N ALA A 534 -9.05 21.11 -34.37
CA ALA A 534 -9.09 22.20 -35.34
C ALA A 534 -7.79 22.99 -35.36
N SER A 535 -7.22 23.27 -34.18
CA SER A 535 -5.92 23.95 -34.03
C SER A 535 -4.76 23.14 -34.59
N LEU A 536 -4.79 21.80 -34.43
CA LEU A 536 -3.80 20.91 -35.03
C LEU A 536 -3.87 20.97 -36.56
N ILE A 537 -5.07 20.89 -37.12
CA ILE A 537 -5.30 20.93 -38.58
C ILE A 537 -4.95 22.31 -39.15
N GLU A 538 -5.27 23.40 -38.46
CA GLU A 538 -4.91 24.75 -38.90
C GLU A 538 -3.39 24.93 -39.11
N LYS A 539 -2.59 24.33 -38.23
CA LYS A 539 -1.11 24.30 -38.37
C LYS A 539 -0.63 23.38 -39.49
N LEU A 540 -1.39 22.32 -39.78
CA LEU A 540 -1.10 21.37 -40.85
C LEU A 540 -1.38 21.92 -42.26
N VAL A 541 -2.33 22.86 -42.42
CA VAL A 541 -2.72 23.45 -43.70
C VAL A 541 -1.59 24.33 -44.22
N PRO A 542 -1.00 24.02 -45.41
CA PRO A 542 0.03 24.85 -46.03
C PRO A 542 -0.47 26.26 -46.30
N PRO A 543 0.41 27.30 -46.23
CA PRO A 543 0.04 28.70 -46.47
C PRO A 543 -0.69 28.91 -47.81
N GLU A 544 -0.35 28.14 -48.82
CA GLU A 544 -0.92 28.19 -50.20
C GLU A 544 -2.40 27.78 -50.25
N LEU A 545 -2.88 27.03 -49.27
CA LEU A 545 -4.27 26.56 -49.15
C LEU A 545 -5.09 27.40 -48.16
N LYS A 546 -4.48 28.29 -47.36
CA LYS A 546 -5.14 29.18 -46.42
C LYS A 546 -5.92 30.32 -47.06
N GLY A 547 -5.77 30.55 -48.38
CA GLY A 547 -6.33 31.72 -49.06
C GLY A 547 -7.67 31.54 -49.80
N LYS A 548 -8.37 30.40 -49.69
CA LYS A 548 -9.59 30.13 -50.48
C LYS A 548 -10.86 29.81 -49.69
N THR A 549 -10.90 30.02 -48.42
CA THR A 549 -12.15 29.87 -47.66
C THR A 549 -12.57 31.23 -47.09
N GLY A 550 -13.60 31.82 -47.70
CA GLY A 550 -14.36 32.92 -47.08
C GLY A 550 -14.90 32.47 -45.74
N PRO A 551 -15.31 33.41 -44.85
CA PRO A 551 -15.81 33.08 -43.52
C PRO A 551 -16.92 32.03 -43.64
N PRO A 552 -16.88 30.94 -42.86
CA PRO A 552 -17.89 29.90 -42.96
C PRO A 552 -19.27 30.55 -42.70
N PRO A 553 -20.33 30.19 -43.48
CA PRO A 553 -21.64 30.67 -43.18
C PRO A 553 -22.02 30.27 -41.77
N VAL A 554 -22.42 31.25 -40.96
CA VAL A 554 -22.96 31.03 -39.62
C VAL A 554 -24.12 30.07 -39.77
N ARG A 555 -23.91 28.79 -39.54
CA ARG A 555 -24.98 27.81 -39.45
C ARG A 555 -25.75 28.11 -38.16
N PRO A 556 -27.06 28.22 -38.21
CA PRO A 556 -27.87 28.32 -36.99
C PRO A 556 -27.54 27.14 -36.09
N ALA A 557 -27.29 27.42 -34.82
CA ALA A 557 -27.00 26.44 -33.81
C ALA A 557 -27.98 25.26 -33.91
N ARG A 558 -27.49 24.03 -34.13
CA ARG A 558 -28.32 22.83 -34.03
C ARG A 558 -28.92 22.83 -32.64
N SER A 559 -30.26 22.75 -32.61
CA SER A 559 -31.02 22.58 -31.40
C SER A 559 -30.41 21.49 -30.51
N VAL A 560 -29.91 21.92 -29.36
CA VAL A 560 -29.62 21.05 -28.24
C VAL A 560 -30.93 20.42 -27.81
N THR A 561 -30.89 19.13 -27.51
CA THR A 561 -32.04 18.38 -26.96
C THR A 561 -32.67 19.19 -25.83
N PRO A 562 -34.00 19.36 -25.78
CA PRO A 562 -34.66 20.14 -24.74
C PRO A 562 -34.34 19.54 -23.36
N GLY A 563 -33.70 20.28 -22.50
CA GLY A 563 -33.45 19.84 -21.11
C GLY A 563 -32.20 20.34 -20.39
N ASP A 564 -31.27 21.06 -21.05
CA ASP A 564 -30.13 21.61 -20.36
C ASP A 564 -30.15 23.14 -20.39
N ALA A 565 -30.35 23.76 -19.20
CA ALA A 565 -30.20 25.21 -19.00
C ALA A 565 -28.84 25.67 -19.52
N ARG A 566 -28.84 26.77 -20.25
CA ARG A 566 -27.61 27.44 -20.65
C ARG A 566 -26.92 27.96 -19.41
N ILE A 567 -25.73 27.47 -19.15
CA ILE A 567 -24.82 27.95 -18.12
C ILE A 567 -23.67 28.62 -18.87
N SER A 568 -23.42 29.88 -18.62
CA SER A 568 -22.27 30.58 -19.19
C SER A 568 -21.04 30.40 -18.31
N VAL A 569 -19.90 30.24 -18.94
CA VAL A 569 -18.59 30.19 -18.26
C VAL A 569 -17.89 31.52 -18.59
N ASP A 570 -17.54 32.29 -17.58
CA ASP A 570 -16.90 33.59 -17.77
C ASP A 570 -15.58 33.44 -18.56
N GLY A 571 -15.57 34.07 -19.77
CA GLY A 571 -14.36 34.21 -20.60
C GLY A 571 -14.08 33.10 -21.62
N VAL A 572 -14.95 32.10 -21.80
CA VAL A 572 -14.72 31.03 -22.78
C VAL A 572 -16.02 30.64 -23.50
N ASP A 573 -16.16 31.03 -24.76
CA ASP A 573 -17.21 30.58 -25.66
C ASP A 573 -16.88 29.16 -26.18
N HIS A 574 -17.93 28.26 -26.20
CA HIS A 574 -17.90 26.91 -26.76
C HIS A 574 -17.40 25.74 -25.88
N LEU A 575 -17.39 25.84 -24.55
CA LEU A 575 -17.18 24.69 -23.68
C LEU A 575 -18.47 23.85 -23.55
N LEU A 576 -18.30 22.52 -23.55
CA LEU A 576 -19.38 21.61 -23.15
C LEU A 576 -19.58 21.76 -21.62
N VAL A 577 -20.73 22.30 -21.25
CA VAL A 577 -21.11 22.49 -19.85
C VAL A 577 -22.23 21.52 -19.52
N TYR A 578 -22.09 20.79 -18.41
CA TYR A 578 -23.11 19.86 -17.94
C TYR A 578 -23.27 19.94 -16.43
N ARG A 579 -24.47 19.72 -15.95
CA ARG A 579 -24.77 19.68 -14.52
C ARG A 579 -24.32 18.38 -13.88
N ALA A 580 -23.65 18.49 -12.75
CA ALA A 580 -23.15 17.33 -12.00
C ALA A 580 -24.31 16.53 -11.39
N ARG A 581 -24.32 15.22 -11.63
CA ARG A 581 -25.36 14.30 -11.12
C ARG A 581 -25.37 14.16 -9.60
N CYS A 582 -24.23 14.37 -8.92
CA CYS A 582 -24.10 14.22 -7.47
C CYS A 582 -24.85 15.27 -6.65
N CYS A 583 -25.12 16.47 -7.19
CA CYS A 583 -25.83 17.55 -6.52
C CYS A 583 -26.98 18.13 -7.35
N SER A 584 -27.04 17.82 -8.65
CA SER A 584 -28.10 18.23 -9.58
C SER A 584 -28.56 19.67 -9.38
N PRO A 585 -27.68 20.70 -9.57
CA PRO A 585 -28.00 22.08 -9.29
C PRO A 585 -29.14 22.57 -10.19
N ILE A 586 -29.98 23.46 -9.67
CA ILE A 586 -31.14 24.08 -10.37
C ILE A 586 -30.99 25.59 -10.41
N LEU A 587 -31.73 26.27 -11.29
CA LEU A 587 -31.71 27.72 -11.40
C LEU A 587 -31.93 28.40 -10.04
N GLY A 588 -31.02 29.29 -9.67
CA GLY A 588 -31.00 30.00 -8.38
C GLY A 588 -30.14 29.34 -7.30
N ASP A 589 -29.65 28.09 -7.48
CA ASP A 589 -28.60 27.56 -6.62
C ASP A 589 -27.27 28.31 -6.86
N PRO A 590 -26.47 28.60 -5.81
CA PRO A 590 -25.11 29.08 -6.00
C PRO A 590 -24.26 27.95 -6.62
N ILE A 591 -23.61 28.25 -7.74
CA ILE A 591 -22.90 27.23 -8.55
C ILE A 591 -21.43 27.56 -8.76
N THR A 592 -20.64 26.53 -8.95
CA THR A 592 -19.22 26.60 -9.34
C THR A 592 -18.92 25.57 -10.43
N GLY A 593 -18.13 25.97 -11.40
CA GLY A 593 -17.67 25.08 -12.48
C GLY A 593 -16.36 24.40 -12.12
N TYR A 594 -16.22 23.15 -12.57
CA TYR A 594 -14.99 22.40 -12.51
C TYR A 594 -14.60 21.89 -13.89
N ILE A 595 -13.42 22.22 -14.36
CA ILE A 595 -12.87 21.67 -15.60
C ILE A 595 -12.59 20.18 -15.37
N THR A 596 -13.35 19.35 -16.07
CA THR A 596 -13.17 17.89 -16.06
C THR A 596 -12.23 17.45 -17.17
N ARG A 597 -11.40 16.45 -16.89
CA ARG A 597 -10.48 15.90 -17.92
C ARG A 597 -11.29 15.24 -19.02
N GLY A 598 -11.41 15.92 -20.17
CA GLY A 598 -12.00 15.38 -21.41
C GLY A 598 -13.53 15.40 -21.57
N GLN A 599 -14.28 16.01 -20.63
CA GLN A 599 -15.76 16.11 -20.72
C GLN A 599 -16.31 17.54 -20.65
N GLY A 600 -15.46 18.57 -20.61
CA GLY A 600 -15.91 19.95 -20.47
C GLY A 600 -15.99 20.41 -19.01
N VAL A 601 -16.89 21.34 -18.70
CA VAL A 601 -17.09 21.90 -17.36
C VAL A 601 -18.27 21.23 -16.67
N SER A 602 -17.99 20.57 -15.55
CA SER A 602 -19.01 20.05 -14.64
C SER A 602 -19.45 21.13 -13.67
N VAL A 603 -20.71 21.47 -13.65
CA VAL A 603 -21.27 22.50 -12.76
C VAL A 603 -21.88 21.84 -11.54
N HIS A 604 -21.39 22.24 -10.37
CA HIS A 604 -21.85 21.77 -9.07
C HIS A 604 -22.49 22.91 -8.27
N ALA A 605 -23.36 22.55 -7.32
CA ALA A 605 -23.72 23.48 -6.26
C ALA A 605 -22.51 23.76 -5.37
N GLU A 606 -22.32 25.00 -4.92
CA GLU A 606 -21.17 25.41 -4.10
C GLU A 606 -21.01 24.60 -2.80
N ASN A 607 -22.13 24.16 -2.22
CA ASN A 607 -22.17 23.37 -0.99
C ASN A 607 -22.04 21.85 -1.23
N CYS A 608 -21.79 21.39 -2.46
CA CYS A 608 -21.66 19.99 -2.79
C CYS A 608 -20.49 19.35 -2.03
N PRO A 609 -20.67 18.20 -1.32
CA PRO A 609 -19.59 17.53 -0.61
C PRO A 609 -18.41 17.16 -1.50
N ASN A 610 -18.65 16.78 -2.77
CA ASN A 610 -17.60 16.46 -3.74
C ASN A 610 -16.76 17.68 -4.13
N VAL A 611 -17.31 18.88 -4.03
CA VAL A 611 -16.60 20.15 -4.27
C VAL A 611 -15.84 20.60 -3.01
N ARG A 612 -16.45 20.45 -1.83
CA ARG A 612 -15.83 20.83 -0.55
C ARG A 612 -14.65 19.93 -0.18
N ASN A 613 -14.72 18.65 -0.50
CA ASN A 613 -13.67 17.65 -0.23
C ASN A 613 -12.57 17.61 -1.32
N ALA A 614 -12.80 18.24 -2.48
CA ALA A 614 -11.80 18.37 -3.54
C ALA A 614 -10.79 19.49 -3.23
N VAL A 615 -10.03 19.34 -2.14
CA VAL A 615 -9.00 20.29 -1.66
C VAL A 615 -7.81 20.41 -2.64
N VAL A 616 -7.72 19.59 -3.69
CA VAL A 616 -6.49 19.37 -4.46
C VAL A 616 -6.36 20.25 -5.72
N ASP A 617 -7.42 20.94 -6.22
CA ASP A 617 -7.28 21.65 -7.51
C ASP A 617 -8.04 22.99 -7.57
N ALA A 618 -7.60 23.96 -6.83
CA ALA A 618 -8.08 25.36 -6.95
C ALA A 618 -7.91 25.91 -8.40
N GLN A 619 -6.95 25.38 -9.15
CA GLN A 619 -6.67 25.77 -10.54
C GLN A 619 -7.70 25.26 -11.57
N ARG A 620 -8.58 24.33 -11.18
CA ARG A 620 -9.65 23.80 -12.05
C ARG A 620 -11.01 24.41 -11.78
N ARG A 621 -11.13 25.29 -10.80
CA ARG A 621 -12.33 26.05 -10.55
C ARG A 621 -12.47 27.14 -11.59
N VAL A 622 -13.66 27.22 -12.19
CA VAL A 622 -14.04 28.31 -13.10
C VAL A 622 -15.34 28.94 -12.62
N PRO A 623 -15.44 30.26 -12.65
CA PRO A 623 -16.69 30.95 -12.36
C PRO A 623 -17.70 30.61 -13.46
N VAL A 624 -18.92 30.30 -13.05
CA VAL A 624 -20.04 29.98 -13.93
C VAL A 624 -21.29 30.72 -13.44
N SER A 625 -22.12 31.13 -14.37
CA SER A 625 -23.37 31.83 -14.08
C SER A 625 -24.54 31.17 -14.81
N TRP A 626 -25.73 31.25 -14.18
CA TRP A 626 -26.96 30.82 -14.81
C TRP A 626 -27.38 31.79 -15.92
N ASP A 627 -27.72 31.26 -17.12
CA ASP A 627 -28.34 32.01 -18.20
C ASP A 627 -29.81 31.55 -18.28
N PRO A 628 -30.76 32.33 -17.69
CA PRO A 628 -32.16 31.88 -17.55
C PRO A 628 -32.85 31.78 -18.88
N THR A 629 -33.32 30.58 -19.23
CA THR A 629 -34.18 30.35 -20.41
C THR A 629 -35.64 30.29 -19.96
N PRO A 630 -36.53 31.11 -20.49
CA PRO A 630 -37.97 31.08 -20.12
C PRO A 630 -38.60 29.72 -20.40
N GLY A 631 -39.30 29.14 -19.40
CA GLY A 631 -40.08 27.92 -19.55
C GLY A 631 -39.34 26.60 -19.22
N GLU A 632 -38.10 26.67 -18.81
CA GLU A 632 -37.32 25.49 -18.42
C GLU A 632 -37.71 24.99 -17.02
N THR A 633 -37.72 23.65 -16.82
CA THR A 633 -38.01 23.04 -15.53
C THR A 633 -36.97 21.97 -15.19
N TYR A 634 -36.66 21.86 -13.89
CA TYR A 634 -35.57 21.00 -13.36
C TYR A 634 -36.15 19.86 -12.55
N PRO A 635 -35.75 18.60 -12.78
CA PRO A 635 -36.11 17.50 -11.92
C PRO A 635 -35.37 17.56 -10.60
N VAL A 636 -36.07 17.44 -9.47
CA VAL A 636 -35.55 17.40 -8.11
C VAL A 636 -36.16 16.22 -7.38
N ARG A 637 -35.35 15.49 -6.61
CA ARG A 637 -35.83 14.45 -5.73
C ARG A 637 -35.98 15.00 -4.31
N LEU A 638 -37.17 14.78 -3.74
CA LEU A 638 -37.50 15.07 -2.37
C LEU A 638 -37.71 13.76 -1.62
N SER A 639 -37.00 13.56 -0.53
CA SER A 639 -37.20 12.45 0.40
C SER A 639 -37.95 12.98 1.62
N VAL A 640 -39.13 12.43 1.87
CA VAL A 640 -40.04 12.89 2.92
C VAL A 640 -40.20 11.79 3.95
N GLU A 641 -39.80 12.08 5.18
CA GLU A 641 -40.02 11.22 6.33
C GLU A 641 -41.45 11.49 6.88
N VAL A 642 -42.23 10.42 7.05
CA VAL A 642 -43.64 10.56 7.36
C VAL A 642 -44.08 9.59 8.46
N HIS A 643 -45.02 10.03 9.31
CA HIS A 643 -45.83 9.14 10.12
C HIS A 643 -47.03 8.71 9.28
N ASP A 644 -47.07 7.44 8.87
CA ASP A 644 -48.05 6.93 7.92
C ASP A 644 -49.46 7.07 8.46
N ARG A 645 -50.36 7.55 7.57
CA ARG A 645 -51.78 7.64 7.81
C ARG A 645 -52.56 7.59 6.49
N PRO A 646 -53.80 7.11 6.53
CA PRO A 646 -54.66 7.10 5.32
C PRO A 646 -54.76 8.47 4.66
N GLY A 647 -54.52 8.53 3.34
CA GLY A 647 -54.65 9.75 2.53
C GLY A 647 -53.43 10.66 2.53
N LEU A 648 -52.32 10.35 3.25
CA LEU A 648 -51.17 11.22 3.34
C LEU A 648 -50.48 11.43 1.97
N LEU A 649 -50.26 10.38 1.20
CA LEU A 649 -49.70 10.46 -0.15
C LEU A 649 -50.56 11.33 -1.07
N ALA A 650 -51.91 11.20 -1.00
CA ALA A 650 -52.84 12.02 -1.75
C ALA A 650 -52.70 13.52 -1.37
N ALA A 651 -52.63 13.81 -0.07
CA ALA A 651 -52.43 15.18 0.41
C ALA A 651 -51.09 15.79 -0.07
N MET A 652 -50.02 15.00 -0.09
CA MET A 652 -48.70 15.44 -0.57
C MET A 652 -48.70 15.71 -2.09
N THR A 653 -49.33 14.81 -2.87
CA THR A 653 -49.41 14.99 -4.33
C THR A 653 -50.26 16.20 -4.69
N THR A 654 -51.38 16.42 -3.99
CA THR A 654 -52.23 17.62 -4.14
C THR A 654 -51.45 18.89 -3.79
N ALA A 655 -50.74 18.92 -2.67
CA ALA A 655 -49.96 20.07 -2.25
C ALA A 655 -48.85 20.44 -3.25
N VAL A 656 -48.22 19.47 -3.88
CA VAL A 656 -47.24 19.68 -4.95
C VAL A 656 -47.92 20.23 -6.22
N SER A 657 -49.06 19.67 -6.62
CA SER A 657 -49.82 20.09 -7.81
C SER A 657 -50.37 21.51 -7.65
N ASP A 658 -50.92 21.87 -6.49
CA ASP A 658 -51.45 23.20 -6.18
C ASP A 658 -50.43 24.32 -6.30
N LYS A 659 -49.15 23.98 -6.08
CA LYS A 659 -48.02 24.91 -6.25
C LYS A 659 -47.44 24.87 -7.67
N GLY A 660 -48.05 24.12 -8.60
CA GLY A 660 -47.60 24.01 -9.99
C GLY A 660 -46.38 23.11 -10.19
N GLY A 661 -46.13 22.20 -9.26
CA GLY A 661 -45.10 21.14 -9.39
C GLY A 661 -45.61 19.98 -10.21
N ASP A 662 -44.84 19.47 -11.16
CA ASP A 662 -45.14 18.28 -11.97
C ASP A 662 -44.41 17.05 -11.38
N ILE A 663 -45.19 16.07 -10.89
CA ILE A 663 -44.68 14.86 -10.25
C ILE A 663 -44.38 13.82 -11.33
N ARG A 664 -43.14 13.40 -11.45
CA ARG A 664 -42.69 12.37 -12.40
C ARG A 664 -42.66 10.96 -11.80
N ARG A 665 -42.35 10.88 -10.50
CA ARG A 665 -42.28 9.63 -9.77
C ARG A 665 -42.65 9.86 -8.31
N ALA A 666 -43.41 8.94 -7.73
CA ALA A 666 -43.70 8.90 -6.30
C ALA A 666 -43.56 7.46 -5.82
N GLU A 667 -42.76 7.24 -4.81
CA GLU A 667 -42.58 5.95 -4.15
C GLU A 667 -42.81 6.12 -2.66
N ALA A 668 -43.69 5.31 -2.08
CA ALA A 668 -43.92 5.28 -0.64
C ALA A 668 -43.44 3.93 -0.08
N ARG A 669 -42.72 3.97 1.03
CA ARG A 669 -42.25 2.80 1.78
C ARG A 669 -42.69 2.96 3.21
N THR A 670 -43.48 2.03 3.71
CA THR A 670 -43.91 1.95 5.10
C THR A 670 -43.11 0.88 5.84
N TYR A 671 -42.91 1.09 7.13
CA TYR A 671 -42.17 0.20 8.02
C TYR A 671 -42.95 0.05 9.33
N ASP A 672 -42.95 -1.15 9.90
CA ASP A 672 -43.72 -1.43 11.13
C ASP A 672 -43.14 -0.74 12.37
N ASP A 673 -41.82 -0.56 12.44
CA ASP A 673 -41.10 -0.08 13.63
C ASP A 673 -40.44 1.31 13.50
N ARG A 674 -40.64 2.03 12.40
CA ARG A 674 -40.03 3.34 12.14
C ARG A 674 -40.83 4.18 11.18
N PRO A 675 -40.61 5.52 11.12
CA PRO A 675 -41.30 6.39 10.19
C PRO A 675 -41.20 5.91 8.76
N GLY A 676 -42.28 6.05 8.02
CA GLY A 676 -42.32 5.78 6.58
C GLY A 676 -41.51 6.80 5.78
N MET A 677 -41.13 6.43 4.55
CA MET A 677 -40.40 7.29 3.64
C MET A 677 -41.18 7.44 2.33
N VAL A 678 -41.39 8.67 1.86
CA VAL A 678 -41.94 8.97 0.56
C VAL A 678 -40.93 9.72 -0.29
N ASP A 679 -40.53 9.11 -1.39
CA ASP A 679 -39.63 9.71 -2.37
C ASP A 679 -40.45 10.28 -3.54
N LEU A 680 -40.32 11.58 -3.77
CA LEU A 680 -41.00 12.30 -4.86
C LEU A 680 -39.94 12.87 -5.82
N VAL A 681 -40.08 12.60 -7.12
CA VAL A 681 -39.36 13.30 -8.17
C VAL A 681 -40.27 14.33 -8.79
N VAL A 682 -40.00 15.60 -8.54
CA VAL A 682 -40.83 16.72 -8.96
C VAL A 682 -40.09 17.64 -9.93
N ARG A 683 -40.75 18.23 -10.90
CA ARG A 683 -40.22 19.28 -11.76
C ARG A 683 -40.47 20.66 -11.15
N VAL A 684 -39.43 21.43 -11.02
CA VAL A 684 -39.48 22.80 -10.48
C VAL A 684 -38.86 23.79 -11.47
N ARG A 685 -39.28 25.05 -11.43
CA ARG A 685 -38.78 26.12 -12.31
C ARG A 685 -37.47 26.69 -11.83
N ASP A 686 -37.34 26.88 -10.52
CA ASP A 686 -36.20 27.49 -9.87
C ASP A 686 -36.17 27.14 -8.37
N LEU A 687 -35.16 27.68 -7.66
CA LEU A 687 -34.97 27.46 -6.22
C LEU A 687 -36.14 28.01 -5.38
N GLU A 688 -36.75 29.14 -5.78
CA GLU A 688 -37.86 29.72 -5.03
C GLU A 688 -39.13 28.88 -5.17
N HIS A 689 -39.40 28.36 -6.37
CA HIS A 689 -40.47 27.38 -6.59
C HIS A 689 -40.26 26.11 -5.78
N LEU A 690 -39.00 25.58 -5.70
CA LEU A 690 -38.67 24.45 -4.87
C LEU A 690 -38.92 24.73 -3.38
N LYS A 691 -38.51 25.88 -2.88
CA LYS A 691 -38.76 26.27 -1.48
C LYS A 691 -40.25 26.37 -1.16
N ALA A 692 -41.08 26.87 -2.08
CA ALA A 692 -42.49 26.95 -1.90
C ALA A 692 -43.13 25.54 -1.83
N LEU A 693 -42.72 24.62 -2.69
CA LEU A 693 -43.13 23.22 -2.67
C LEU A 693 -42.74 22.50 -1.37
N VAL A 694 -41.50 22.65 -0.95
CA VAL A 694 -40.98 22.03 0.29
C VAL A 694 -41.77 22.54 1.51
N ARG A 695 -42.07 23.83 1.58
CA ARG A 695 -42.93 24.39 2.65
C ARG A 695 -44.29 23.78 2.64
N SER A 696 -44.97 23.76 1.48
CA SER A 696 -46.34 23.19 1.33
C SER A 696 -46.41 21.73 1.75
N VAL A 697 -45.41 20.91 1.41
CA VAL A 697 -45.34 19.49 1.82
C VAL A 697 -45.04 19.36 3.31
N ARG A 698 -44.16 20.22 3.86
CA ARG A 698 -43.79 20.19 5.30
C ARG A 698 -44.98 20.54 6.21
N ASP A 699 -45.87 21.43 5.75
CA ASP A 699 -47.02 21.90 6.54
C ASP A 699 -48.14 20.84 6.62
N ILE A 700 -48.00 19.71 5.94
CA ILE A 700 -48.97 18.60 6.00
C ILE A 700 -48.79 17.84 7.32
N SER A 701 -49.88 17.73 8.09
CA SER A 701 -49.90 16.93 9.30
C SER A 701 -49.50 15.48 9.02
N GLY A 702 -48.47 14.97 9.73
CA GLY A 702 -47.90 13.64 9.52
C GLY A 702 -46.56 13.65 8.75
N VAL A 703 -46.14 14.77 8.21
CA VAL A 703 -44.79 14.92 7.63
C VAL A 703 -43.80 15.34 8.75
N ALA A 704 -42.78 14.54 8.96
CA ALA A 704 -41.72 14.80 9.96
C ALA A 704 -40.59 15.63 9.38
N ARG A 705 -40.11 15.28 8.17
CA ARG A 705 -38.95 15.91 7.53
C ARG A 705 -39.07 15.87 6.01
N VAL A 706 -38.58 16.93 5.36
CA VAL A 706 -38.52 17.00 3.88
C VAL A 706 -37.09 17.43 3.52
N GLU A 707 -36.43 16.58 2.71
CA GLU A 707 -35.05 16.83 2.27
C GLU A 707 -34.91 16.70 0.76
N ARG A 708 -34.08 17.56 0.17
CA ARG A 708 -33.63 17.42 -1.20
C ARG A 708 -32.49 16.41 -1.25
N THR A 709 -32.63 15.34 -2.03
CA THR A 709 -31.62 14.28 -2.18
C THR A 709 -31.11 14.22 -3.62
N SER A 710 -29.98 13.53 -3.82
CA SER A 710 -29.39 13.35 -5.14
C SER A 710 -30.27 12.49 -6.04
N LEU A 711 -30.35 12.85 -7.32
CA LEU A 711 -30.99 12.02 -8.34
C LEU A 711 -30.21 10.72 -8.63
N ALA A 712 -28.92 10.68 -8.29
CA ALA A 712 -28.06 9.52 -8.48
C ALA A 712 -28.31 8.38 -7.47
N ASP A 713 -28.99 8.67 -6.33
CA ASP A 713 -29.24 7.70 -5.26
C ASP A 713 -30.55 6.92 -5.45
N ALA A 714 -31.17 6.98 -6.64
CA ALA A 714 -32.34 6.18 -6.95
C ALA A 714 -31.94 4.72 -7.17
N PRO A 715 -32.51 3.73 -6.46
CA PRO A 715 -32.43 2.33 -6.87
C PRO A 715 -33.05 2.20 -8.25
N GLN A 716 -32.34 1.54 -9.17
CA GLN A 716 -32.82 1.18 -10.52
C GLN A 716 -33.95 0.16 -10.43
#